data_dfb1744584ba28329c5cac957776b063
#
_entry.id   dfb1744584ba28329c5cac957776b063
#
_cell.length_a   1.000
_cell.length_b   1.000
_cell.length_c   1.000
_cell.angle_alpha   90.00
_cell.angle_beta   90.00
_cell.angle_gamma   90.00
#
_symmetry.space_group_name_H-M   'P 1'
#
loop_
_entity.id
_entity.type
_entity.pdbx_description
1 polymer ?
#
loop_
_entity_poly.entity_id
_entity_poly.type
_entity_poly.pdbx_seq_one_letter_code
_entity_poly.pdbx_strand_id
1 'polypeptide(L)'
;MKILTTLNFYHPHWTGLTVYAQRIAEGLVTRGHEVTVLTSQHARELARDERVGGVHVVRLPVAGRLSRAMLMPTFPIAVARLVGHHDVLHIHSPSTDAFIAAGLARLRRTPVVVTHQGDVVMPKGSMNRALQGVMQLNLGGAIRMASAVTTHSDDYAQHSRFLAPVASIVQGIHPPTTIPEPQPVAAAEWRAGLGLAEGPLVGFAGRFVEEKGFDVLLRAVPLVLAEVPTAKFVFAGETNVVYEQFYERWRGVIDALGDAMVSVGLLLDRQRLADFYAMCDLFVLPSRTDCFAAVQLEALLCGTPLVASDVPGAREVVNVTGFGRLAAPNDPAALAAAIVASLRQPLPRPSRAEVTSLFDPVEAIDRYEALFEEVVRGRRVHLNVLPNQPLAPLTPVAADTIMNVMRNEADIAYHRRVPRLMQYLDLQSGDLVLDCGCGMGYLSMVMGEVSGASIISVDGDHGRLQWAQRERVPAELAQVDISSLPFPDGAFDKILLSEVLEHLTDEVAGLRELWRVLKPGGIVAISVPHANYPFLWDPINHTRELIGIAPMRSAGPITGQWSNHERLYLPAALDEVAERAGFVVSNLDQLTHHSAPFHHLLVYSIGKPLIERQLLPARLRVAADRFSGRENPGSAWNPVNLAVGALRAIDRLNDGQPARGERSYVSLLARLQKPADGTL
;
A
#
# COMPACT_ATOMS: atom_id res chain seq x y z
N MET A 1 20.04 0.55 -4.20
CA MET A 1 19.10 1.31 -3.32
C MET A 1 19.55 1.20 -1.87
N LYS A 2 19.12 2.16 -1.04
CA LYS A 2 19.28 2.12 0.42
C LYS A 2 17.96 1.69 1.06
N ILE A 3 17.96 0.56 1.74
CA ILE A 3 16.76 -0.07 2.29
C ILE A 3 16.85 -0.07 3.81
N LEU A 4 15.86 0.55 4.49
CA LEU A 4 15.72 0.48 5.94
C LEU A 4 14.71 -0.61 6.29
N THR A 5 15.15 -1.65 6.98
CA THR A 5 14.28 -2.75 7.44
C THR A 5 14.03 -2.64 8.94
N THR A 6 12.79 -2.80 9.39
CA THR A 6 12.44 -2.76 10.82
C THR A 6 11.71 -4.03 11.27
N LEU A 7 12.15 -4.58 12.40
CA LEU A 7 11.54 -5.72 13.07
C LEU A 7 11.98 -5.80 14.54
N ASN A 8 11.22 -6.53 15.39
CA ASN A 8 11.51 -6.60 16.81
C ASN A 8 12.76 -7.42 17.15
N PHE A 9 13.04 -8.49 16.41
CA PHE A 9 14.16 -9.40 16.62
C PHE A 9 14.90 -9.65 15.31
N TYR A 10 16.21 -9.75 15.37
CA TYR A 10 17.08 -10.12 14.27
C TYR A 10 18.18 -11.07 14.75
N HIS A 11 19.02 -11.55 13.84
CA HIS A 11 20.16 -12.43 14.18
C HIS A 11 20.88 -11.97 15.47
N PRO A 12 21.25 -12.88 16.40
CA PRO A 12 21.17 -14.35 16.36
C PRO A 12 19.84 -14.95 16.86
N HIS A 13 18.78 -14.16 17.04
CA HIS A 13 17.48 -14.69 17.44
C HIS A 13 16.88 -15.52 16.32
N TRP A 14 16.51 -16.77 16.61
CA TRP A 14 16.12 -17.74 15.62
C TRP A 14 14.61 -18.02 15.65
N THR A 15 13.86 -17.46 14.71
CA THR A 15 12.45 -17.75 14.45
C THR A 15 12.17 -17.69 12.95
N GLY A 16 11.06 -18.25 12.49
CA GLY A 16 10.67 -18.16 11.08
C GLY A 16 10.69 -16.72 10.53
N LEU A 17 10.17 -15.77 11.33
CA LEU A 17 10.16 -14.35 10.99
C LEU A 17 11.58 -13.78 10.83
N THR A 18 12.46 -14.06 11.77
CA THR A 18 13.83 -13.51 11.76
C THR A 18 14.68 -14.11 10.65
N VAL A 19 14.57 -15.43 10.42
CA VAL A 19 15.27 -16.13 9.33
C VAL A 19 14.82 -15.62 7.98
N TYR A 20 13.52 -15.42 7.80
CA TYR A 20 12.97 -14.85 6.59
C TYR A 20 13.51 -13.43 6.32
N ALA A 21 13.41 -12.53 7.32
CA ALA A 21 13.91 -11.16 7.19
C ALA A 21 15.42 -11.13 6.89
N GLN A 22 16.19 -12.03 7.53
CA GLN A 22 17.63 -12.16 7.29
C GLN A 22 17.93 -12.58 5.85
N ARG A 23 17.24 -13.60 5.34
CA ARG A 23 17.46 -14.10 3.96
C ARG A 23 17.14 -13.04 2.91
N ILE A 24 16.04 -12.29 3.10
CA ILE A 24 15.71 -11.17 2.20
C ILE A 24 16.79 -10.09 2.28
N ALA A 25 17.18 -9.66 3.49
CA ALA A 25 18.19 -8.61 3.66
C ALA A 25 19.55 -8.99 3.06
N GLU A 26 20.04 -10.20 3.33
CA GLU A 26 21.30 -10.73 2.80
C GLU A 26 21.22 -10.93 1.27
N GLY A 27 20.10 -11.45 0.76
CA GLY A 27 19.87 -11.59 -0.67
C GLY A 27 19.91 -10.25 -1.41
N LEU A 28 19.34 -9.20 -0.85
CA LEU A 28 19.39 -7.85 -1.43
C LEU A 28 20.82 -7.26 -1.36
N VAL A 29 21.57 -7.53 -0.28
CA VAL A 29 22.98 -7.12 -0.19
C VAL A 29 23.84 -7.78 -1.27
N THR A 30 23.63 -9.07 -1.59
CA THR A 30 24.36 -9.75 -2.67
C THR A 30 24.09 -9.17 -4.06
N ARG A 31 22.98 -8.41 -4.22
CA ARG A 31 22.62 -7.67 -5.44
C ARG A 31 23.11 -6.22 -5.44
N GLY A 32 23.93 -5.85 -4.46
CA GLY A 32 24.54 -4.52 -4.39
C GLY A 32 23.67 -3.45 -3.74
N HIS A 33 22.61 -3.83 -3.01
CA HIS A 33 21.83 -2.87 -2.22
C HIS A 33 22.46 -2.64 -0.84
N GLU A 34 22.31 -1.42 -0.31
CA GLU A 34 22.67 -1.09 1.07
C GLU A 34 21.47 -1.36 1.99
N VAL A 35 21.55 -2.39 2.83
CA VAL A 35 20.47 -2.75 3.76
C VAL A 35 20.86 -2.42 5.18
N THR A 36 20.03 -1.61 5.85
CA THR A 36 20.14 -1.31 7.29
C THR A 36 18.96 -1.94 8.03
N VAL A 37 19.23 -2.77 9.01
CA VAL A 37 18.23 -3.39 9.89
C VAL A 37 18.19 -2.68 11.22
N LEU A 38 17.06 -2.07 11.57
CA LEU A 38 16.79 -1.48 12.87
C LEU A 38 15.97 -2.44 13.72
N THR A 39 16.53 -2.89 14.85
CA THR A 39 15.95 -3.94 15.70
C THR A 39 16.21 -3.71 17.17
N SER A 40 15.73 -4.61 18.05
CA SER A 40 15.97 -4.55 19.49
C SER A 40 17.31 -5.17 19.89
N GLN A 41 17.96 -4.60 20.90
CA GLN A 41 19.02 -5.25 21.66
C GLN A 41 18.39 -6.19 22.69
N HIS A 42 17.86 -7.32 22.22
CA HIS A 42 17.09 -8.28 23.04
C HIS A 42 17.95 -9.05 24.05
N ALA A 43 19.25 -9.06 23.87
CA ALA A 43 20.23 -9.57 24.82
C ALA A 43 21.36 -8.54 24.98
N ARG A 44 21.86 -8.40 26.22
CA ARG A 44 22.84 -7.33 26.57
C ARG A 44 24.20 -7.53 25.91
N GLU A 45 24.51 -8.75 25.55
CA GLU A 45 25.76 -9.18 24.94
C GLU A 45 25.86 -8.78 23.45
N LEU A 46 24.72 -8.48 22.83
CA LEU A 46 24.67 -8.12 21.42
C LEU A 46 25.23 -6.71 21.18
N ALA A 47 26.07 -6.58 20.17
CA ALA A 47 26.57 -5.29 19.72
C ALA A 47 25.40 -4.39 19.27
N ARG A 48 25.49 -3.09 19.58
CA ARG A 48 24.50 -2.10 19.15
C ARG A 48 24.58 -1.74 17.68
N ASP A 49 25.76 -1.87 17.12
CA ASP A 49 26.07 -1.58 15.72
C ASP A 49 27.07 -2.62 15.23
N GLU A 50 26.68 -3.37 14.20
CA GLU A 50 27.54 -4.39 13.59
C GLU A 50 27.11 -4.69 12.15
N ARG A 51 27.93 -5.47 11.43
CA ARG A 51 27.56 -6.05 10.14
C ARG A 51 27.42 -7.55 10.25
N VAL A 52 26.28 -8.07 9.76
CA VAL A 52 25.97 -9.51 9.72
C VAL A 52 25.59 -9.88 8.28
N GLY A 53 26.32 -10.77 7.62
CA GLY A 53 26.06 -11.14 6.23
C GLY A 53 26.06 -9.94 5.25
N GLY A 54 26.87 -8.91 5.54
CA GLY A 54 26.92 -7.65 4.78
C GLY A 54 25.85 -6.62 5.17
N VAL A 55 24.82 -7.03 5.89
CA VAL A 55 23.73 -6.16 6.38
C VAL A 55 24.22 -5.31 7.56
N HIS A 56 23.93 -4.01 7.56
CA HIS A 56 24.20 -3.11 8.68
C HIS A 56 23.09 -3.25 9.73
N VAL A 57 23.42 -3.73 10.93
CA VAL A 57 22.46 -4.02 12.00
C VAL A 57 22.60 -3.00 13.13
N VAL A 58 21.57 -2.22 13.36
CA VAL A 58 21.48 -1.23 14.43
C VAL A 58 20.48 -1.72 15.49
N ARG A 59 20.96 -1.96 16.72
CA ARG A 59 20.13 -2.44 17.83
C ARG A 59 19.85 -1.36 18.85
N LEU A 60 18.56 -1.17 19.13
CA LEU A 60 18.09 -0.20 20.11
C LEU A 60 17.95 -0.82 21.51
N PRO A 61 18.28 -0.06 22.57
CA PRO A 61 18.10 -0.51 23.93
C PRO A 61 16.63 -0.80 24.24
N VAL A 62 16.40 -1.90 24.95
CA VAL A 62 15.07 -2.35 25.37
C VAL A 62 14.83 -1.89 26.80
N ALA A 63 13.78 -1.10 27.04
CA ALA A 63 13.38 -0.65 28.38
C ALA A 63 12.54 -1.70 29.14
N GLY A 64 11.90 -2.62 28.40
CA GLY A 64 11.08 -3.67 28.99
C GLY A 64 10.47 -4.59 27.93
N ARG A 65 9.87 -5.68 28.39
CA ARG A 65 9.16 -6.65 27.54
C ARG A 65 7.69 -6.74 27.96
N LEU A 66 6.79 -6.68 27.00
CA LEU A 66 5.38 -6.97 27.21
C LEU A 66 5.02 -8.18 26.37
N SER A 67 4.99 -9.38 26.97
CA SER A 67 4.88 -10.65 26.24
C SER A 67 6.03 -10.81 25.22
N ARG A 68 5.72 -10.87 23.94
CA ARG A 68 6.72 -10.92 22.84
C ARG A 68 7.12 -9.53 22.32
N ALA A 69 6.49 -8.46 22.80
CA ALA A 69 6.75 -7.10 22.38
C ALA A 69 7.98 -6.52 23.10
N MET A 70 8.87 -5.88 22.36
CA MET A 70 10.03 -5.16 22.87
C MET A 70 9.71 -3.67 22.96
N LEU A 71 9.80 -3.09 24.15
CA LEU A 71 9.60 -1.66 24.36
C LEU A 71 10.92 -0.92 24.10
N MET A 72 10.98 -0.21 22.98
CA MET A 72 12.16 0.56 22.54
C MET A 72 11.82 2.07 22.50
N PRO A 73 11.95 2.81 23.62
CA PRO A 73 11.53 4.22 23.67
C PRO A 73 12.27 5.13 22.69
N THR A 74 13.48 4.73 22.27
CA THR A 74 14.29 5.48 21.28
C THR A 74 13.94 5.15 19.84
N PHE A 75 13.05 4.20 19.57
CA PHE A 75 12.69 3.75 18.22
C PHE A 75 12.14 4.88 17.33
N PRO A 76 11.21 5.74 17.77
CA PRO A 76 10.71 6.82 16.93
C PRO A 76 11.81 7.79 16.50
N ILE A 77 12.75 8.10 17.40
CA ILE A 77 13.88 9.01 17.13
C ILE A 77 14.84 8.36 16.12
N ALA A 78 15.14 7.06 16.28
CA ALA A 78 16.01 6.33 15.38
C ALA A 78 15.43 6.25 13.97
N VAL A 79 14.13 5.90 13.84
CA VAL A 79 13.45 5.86 12.54
C VAL A 79 13.42 7.25 11.91
N ALA A 80 13.07 8.31 12.64
CA ALA A 80 13.00 9.68 12.11
C ALA A 80 14.36 10.16 11.56
N ARG A 81 15.48 9.69 12.16
CA ARG A 81 16.83 9.99 11.69
C ARG A 81 17.22 9.19 10.45
N LEU A 82 16.88 7.91 10.41
CA LEU A 82 17.34 6.99 9.37
C LEU A 82 16.47 7.06 8.11
N VAL A 83 15.15 7.14 8.26
CA VAL A 83 14.20 6.96 7.15
C VAL A 83 14.41 7.97 6.02
N GLY A 84 14.81 9.21 6.32
CA GLY A 84 15.08 10.24 5.31
C GLY A 84 16.35 10.01 4.48
N HIS A 85 17.22 9.09 4.90
CA HIS A 85 18.46 8.74 4.22
C HIS A 85 18.37 7.41 3.46
N HIS A 86 17.18 6.78 3.44
CA HIS A 86 16.91 5.54 2.75
C HIS A 86 15.87 5.73 1.65
N ASP A 87 15.95 4.93 0.60
CA ASP A 87 15.04 5.00 -0.54
C ASP A 87 13.67 4.38 -0.22
N VAL A 88 13.65 3.34 0.62
CA VAL A 88 12.44 2.60 1.02
C VAL A 88 12.54 2.14 2.47
N LEU A 89 11.39 2.13 3.17
CA LEU A 89 11.24 1.48 4.48
C LEU A 89 10.52 0.14 4.32
N HIS A 90 11.16 -0.93 4.74
CA HIS A 90 10.59 -2.28 4.79
C HIS A 90 10.24 -2.66 6.23
N ILE A 91 8.96 -2.93 6.51
CA ILE A 91 8.46 -3.29 7.85
C ILE A 91 8.07 -4.75 7.85
N HIS A 92 8.68 -5.56 8.71
CA HIS A 92 8.24 -6.92 8.98
C HIS A 92 7.22 -6.93 10.12
N SER A 93 6.02 -7.40 9.83
CA SER A 93 4.90 -7.50 10.75
C SER A 93 4.65 -9.00 11.11
N PRO A 94 4.26 -9.30 12.35
CA PRO A 94 3.82 -8.40 13.42
C PRO A 94 4.97 -7.65 14.11
N SER A 95 4.82 -6.35 14.25
CA SER A 95 5.73 -5.47 14.99
C SER A 95 4.91 -4.47 15.81
N THR A 96 5.37 -4.14 17.02
CA THR A 96 4.71 -3.16 17.90
C THR A 96 4.83 -1.72 17.43
N ASP A 97 5.82 -1.44 16.60
CA ASP A 97 6.23 -0.09 16.20
C ASP A 97 5.91 0.21 14.73
N ALA A 98 5.19 -0.71 14.04
CA ALA A 98 4.90 -0.63 12.61
C ALA A 98 4.18 0.67 12.23
N PHE A 99 3.15 1.08 13.00
CA PHE A 99 2.40 2.30 12.77
C PHE A 99 3.27 3.55 12.87
N ILE A 100 4.12 3.61 13.91
CA ILE A 100 5.04 4.74 14.12
C ILE A 100 6.05 4.81 12.98
N ALA A 101 6.63 3.68 12.60
CA ALA A 101 7.59 3.61 11.50
C ALA A 101 6.98 4.06 10.18
N ALA A 102 5.80 3.54 9.83
CA ALA A 102 5.08 3.91 8.61
C ALA A 102 4.68 5.40 8.60
N GLY A 103 4.18 5.94 9.73
CA GLY A 103 3.83 7.35 9.86
C GLY A 103 5.02 8.29 9.68
N LEU A 104 6.17 7.97 10.30
CA LEU A 104 7.41 8.75 10.15
C LEU A 104 7.96 8.69 8.73
N ALA A 105 7.89 7.52 8.08
CA ALA A 105 8.28 7.36 6.69
C ALA A 105 7.39 8.19 5.75
N ARG A 106 6.06 8.16 5.97
CA ARG A 106 5.11 8.97 5.22
C ARG A 106 5.38 10.48 5.36
N LEU A 107 5.68 10.95 6.58
CA LEU A 107 6.09 12.35 6.82
C LEU A 107 7.37 12.73 6.07
N ARG A 108 8.29 11.77 5.89
CA ARG A 108 9.53 11.93 5.11
C ARG A 108 9.38 11.56 3.64
N ARG A 109 8.15 11.17 3.20
CA ARG A 109 7.85 10.71 1.84
C ARG A 109 8.70 9.53 1.39
N THR A 110 9.15 8.71 2.32
CA THR A 110 9.83 7.46 2.03
C THR A 110 8.77 6.38 1.82
N PRO A 111 8.76 5.67 0.67
CA PRO A 111 7.83 4.58 0.43
C PRO A 111 7.92 3.52 1.51
N VAL A 112 6.79 2.91 1.85
CA VAL A 112 6.69 1.89 2.89
C VAL A 112 6.22 0.58 2.25
N VAL A 113 6.98 -0.48 2.45
CA VAL A 113 6.56 -1.85 2.14
C VAL A 113 6.34 -2.59 3.45
N VAL A 114 5.17 -3.20 3.62
CA VAL A 114 4.86 -4.01 4.80
C VAL A 114 4.79 -5.47 4.41
N THR A 115 5.66 -6.30 4.98
CA THR A 115 5.57 -7.77 4.86
C THR A 115 4.85 -8.34 6.08
N HIS A 116 3.64 -8.82 5.89
CA HIS A 116 2.84 -9.46 6.94
C HIS A 116 3.14 -10.96 7.00
N GLN A 117 3.74 -11.40 8.11
CA GLN A 117 4.23 -12.76 8.30
C GLN A 117 3.35 -13.63 9.20
N GLY A 118 2.14 -13.18 9.50
CA GLY A 118 1.15 -13.96 10.25
C GLY A 118 0.29 -13.16 11.20
N ASP A 119 -0.95 -13.58 11.32
CA ASP A 119 -1.91 -13.00 12.23
C ASP A 119 -1.57 -13.37 13.68
N VAL A 120 -1.54 -12.38 14.56
CA VAL A 120 -1.36 -12.63 15.98
C VAL A 120 -2.71 -12.92 16.62
N VAL A 121 -2.84 -14.12 17.13
CA VAL A 121 -4.02 -14.54 17.92
C VAL A 121 -3.62 -14.60 19.39
N MET A 122 -4.28 -13.79 20.22
CA MET A 122 -4.06 -13.78 21.66
C MET A 122 -4.99 -14.81 22.37
N PRO A 123 -4.53 -15.47 23.44
CA PRO A 123 -5.38 -16.32 24.26
C PRO A 123 -6.61 -15.58 24.80
N LYS A 124 -7.68 -16.30 25.14
CA LYS A 124 -8.91 -15.71 25.68
C LYS A 124 -8.64 -14.96 27.00
N GLY A 125 -9.18 -13.74 27.12
CA GLY A 125 -9.03 -12.88 28.30
C GLY A 125 -9.34 -11.42 28.00
N SER A 126 -9.78 -10.62 28.98
CA SER A 126 -10.12 -9.20 28.79
C SER A 126 -8.91 -8.35 28.43
N MET A 127 -7.80 -8.54 29.13
CA MET A 127 -6.53 -7.87 28.86
C MET A 127 -6.00 -8.22 27.46
N ASN A 128 -6.05 -9.49 27.07
CA ASN A 128 -5.60 -9.96 25.78
C ASN A 128 -6.46 -9.40 24.63
N ARG A 129 -7.78 -9.21 24.84
CA ARG A 129 -8.66 -8.53 23.87
C ARG A 129 -8.27 -7.08 23.67
N ALA A 130 -7.94 -6.35 24.74
CA ALA A 130 -7.48 -4.96 24.64
C ALA A 130 -6.13 -4.87 23.89
N LEU A 131 -5.15 -5.72 24.24
CA LEU A 131 -3.86 -5.80 23.55
C LEU A 131 -4.03 -6.17 22.07
N GLN A 132 -4.92 -7.11 21.77
CA GLN A 132 -5.23 -7.47 20.37
C GLN A 132 -5.83 -6.29 19.61
N GLY A 133 -6.71 -5.50 20.22
CA GLY A 133 -7.25 -4.27 19.63
C GLY A 133 -6.15 -3.24 19.30
N VAL A 134 -5.22 -3.02 20.23
CA VAL A 134 -4.07 -2.13 20.00
C VAL A 134 -3.19 -2.64 18.86
N MET A 135 -2.90 -3.95 18.83
CA MET A 135 -2.13 -4.54 17.73
C MET A 135 -2.84 -4.44 16.38
N GLN A 136 -4.17 -4.59 16.37
CA GLN A 136 -4.98 -4.41 15.17
C GLN A 136 -4.90 -2.97 14.64
N LEU A 137 -5.00 -1.98 15.52
CA LEU A 137 -4.87 -0.57 15.14
C LEU A 137 -3.46 -0.26 14.60
N ASN A 138 -2.43 -0.76 15.30
CA ASN A 138 -1.04 -0.56 14.89
C ASN A 138 -0.76 -1.17 13.50
N LEU A 139 -1.12 -2.43 13.29
CA LEU A 139 -0.88 -3.12 12.03
C LEU A 139 -1.78 -2.59 10.91
N GLY A 140 -3.08 -2.44 11.18
CA GLY A 140 -4.03 -1.91 10.21
C GLY A 140 -3.69 -0.49 9.75
N GLY A 141 -3.18 0.35 10.67
CA GLY A 141 -2.68 1.68 10.33
C GLY A 141 -1.42 1.63 9.46
N ALA A 142 -0.46 0.75 9.78
CA ALA A 142 0.75 0.59 8.98
C ALA A 142 0.43 0.09 7.55
N ILE A 143 -0.45 -0.90 7.41
CA ILE A 143 -0.90 -1.43 6.11
C ILE A 143 -1.57 -0.34 5.27
N ARG A 144 -2.46 0.48 5.86
CA ARG A 144 -3.12 1.58 5.13
C ARG A 144 -2.16 2.68 4.67
N MET A 145 -1.03 2.83 5.35
CA MET A 145 0.02 3.79 4.98
C MET A 145 1.08 3.21 4.05
N ALA A 146 1.04 1.90 3.80
CA ALA A 146 2.01 1.22 2.95
C ALA A 146 1.81 1.58 1.47
N SER A 147 2.91 1.69 0.74
CA SER A 147 2.95 1.78 -0.72
C SER A 147 2.72 0.43 -1.38
N ALA A 148 3.12 -0.65 -0.70
CA ALA A 148 2.84 -2.02 -1.08
C ALA A 148 2.78 -2.91 0.16
N VAL A 149 2.02 -3.99 0.06
CA VAL A 149 1.87 -4.99 1.13
C VAL A 149 2.20 -6.35 0.56
N THR A 150 3.02 -7.12 1.26
CA THR A 150 3.34 -8.50 0.88
C THR A 150 2.99 -9.49 1.98
N THR A 151 2.77 -10.72 1.60
CA THR A 151 2.66 -11.89 2.49
C THR A 151 3.22 -13.13 1.79
N HIS A 152 3.11 -14.28 2.41
CA HIS A 152 3.78 -15.49 1.91
C HIS A 152 3.03 -16.23 0.80
N SER A 153 1.70 -16.04 0.67
CA SER A 153 0.90 -16.58 -0.44
C SER A 153 -0.39 -15.79 -0.63
N ASP A 154 -0.95 -15.86 -1.82
CA ASP A 154 -2.24 -15.20 -2.13
C ASP A 154 -3.40 -15.89 -1.39
N ASP A 155 -3.33 -17.21 -1.18
CA ASP A 155 -4.29 -17.95 -0.36
C ASP A 155 -4.31 -17.41 1.08
N TYR A 156 -3.16 -17.18 1.68
CA TYR A 156 -3.09 -16.59 3.01
C TYR A 156 -3.62 -15.16 3.03
N ALA A 157 -3.31 -14.35 2.01
CA ALA A 157 -3.82 -12.97 1.92
C ALA A 157 -5.35 -12.91 1.97
N GLN A 158 -6.03 -13.80 1.24
CA GLN A 158 -7.50 -13.87 1.17
C GLN A 158 -8.16 -14.30 2.48
N HIS A 159 -7.45 -15.09 3.30
CA HIS A 159 -7.99 -15.67 4.53
C HIS A 159 -7.45 -15.01 5.80
N SER A 160 -6.42 -14.18 5.70
CA SER A 160 -5.90 -13.42 6.83
C SER A 160 -6.91 -12.38 7.30
N ARG A 161 -7.14 -12.35 8.60
CA ARG A 161 -8.04 -11.38 9.24
C ARG A 161 -7.66 -9.91 8.95
N PHE A 162 -6.37 -9.65 8.76
CA PHE A 162 -5.85 -8.30 8.52
C PHE A 162 -5.72 -7.96 7.04
N LEU A 163 -5.42 -8.96 6.21
CA LEU A 163 -5.12 -8.73 4.80
C LEU A 163 -6.35 -8.88 3.90
N ALA A 164 -7.33 -9.72 4.25
CA ALA A 164 -8.51 -9.93 3.42
C ALA A 164 -9.23 -8.63 3.00
N PRO A 165 -9.38 -7.60 3.86
CA PRO A 165 -10.00 -6.33 3.47
C PRO A 165 -9.19 -5.53 2.42
N VAL A 166 -7.91 -5.86 2.22
CA VAL A 166 -6.98 -5.18 1.30
C VAL A 166 -6.29 -6.18 0.36
N ALA A 167 -6.84 -7.39 0.22
CA ALA A 167 -6.21 -8.48 -0.54
C ALA A 167 -5.89 -8.11 -1.99
N SER A 168 -6.65 -7.19 -2.59
CA SER A 168 -6.43 -6.72 -3.97
C SER A 168 -5.11 -5.96 -4.19
N ILE A 169 -4.49 -5.47 -3.11
CA ILE A 169 -3.18 -4.75 -3.17
C ILE A 169 -2.07 -5.54 -2.48
N VAL A 170 -2.34 -6.78 -2.05
CA VAL A 170 -1.37 -7.66 -1.40
C VAL A 170 -0.75 -8.58 -2.43
N GLN A 171 0.57 -8.71 -2.40
CA GLN A 171 1.31 -9.64 -3.25
C GLN A 171 1.79 -10.83 -2.41
N GLY A 172 1.44 -12.05 -2.81
CA GLY A 172 2.01 -13.27 -2.24
C GLY A 172 3.43 -13.50 -2.78
N ILE A 173 4.43 -13.50 -1.90
CA ILE A 173 5.82 -13.83 -2.23
C ILE A 173 6.28 -14.96 -1.33
N HIS A 174 6.50 -16.13 -1.90
CA HIS A 174 6.92 -17.31 -1.14
C HIS A 174 8.26 -17.06 -0.43
N PRO A 175 8.44 -17.57 0.80
CA PRO A 175 9.68 -17.37 1.54
C PRO A 175 10.89 -18.00 0.83
N PRO A 176 12.05 -17.34 0.74
CA PRO A 176 13.28 -17.93 0.20
C PRO A 176 13.77 -19.04 1.13
N THR A 177 13.31 -20.25 0.89
CA THR A 177 13.61 -21.39 1.74
C THR A 177 14.76 -22.20 1.16
N THR A 178 15.81 -22.38 1.96
CA THR A 178 16.97 -23.21 1.61
C THR A 178 17.29 -24.15 2.76
N ILE A 179 17.81 -25.32 2.44
CA ILE A 179 18.34 -26.28 3.40
C ILE A 179 19.50 -27.02 2.72
N PRO A 180 20.57 -27.42 3.43
CA PRO A 180 21.63 -28.24 2.85
C PRO A 180 21.08 -29.53 2.23
N GLU A 181 21.83 -30.13 1.31
CA GLU A 181 21.50 -31.47 0.85
C GLU A 181 21.70 -32.48 1.98
N PRO A 182 20.70 -33.37 2.22
CA PRO A 182 20.83 -34.36 3.27
C PRO A 182 21.94 -35.36 2.92
N GLN A 183 22.56 -35.93 3.95
CA GLN A 183 23.55 -36.99 3.82
C GLN A 183 22.88 -38.36 4.05
N PRO A 184 22.51 -39.12 3.01
CA PRO A 184 21.67 -40.31 3.16
C PRO A 184 22.26 -41.38 4.08
N VAL A 185 23.59 -41.58 4.08
CA VAL A 185 24.27 -42.53 4.95
C VAL A 185 24.16 -42.07 6.42
N ALA A 186 24.47 -40.78 6.70
CA ALA A 186 24.41 -40.24 8.04
C ALA A 186 22.96 -40.21 8.59
N ALA A 187 21.97 -39.94 7.74
CA ALA A 187 20.56 -39.99 8.10
C ALA A 187 20.12 -41.43 8.46
N ALA A 188 20.55 -42.42 7.67
CA ALA A 188 20.25 -43.86 7.93
C ALA A 188 20.92 -44.34 9.23
N GLU A 189 22.18 -43.99 9.43
CA GLU A 189 22.92 -44.33 10.65
C GLU A 189 22.27 -43.69 11.90
N TRP A 190 21.84 -42.44 11.76
CA TRP A 190 21.14 -41.74 12.85
C TRP A 190 19.82 -42.41 13.16
N ARG A 191 19.01 -42.76 12.14
CA ARG A 191 17.73 -43.48 12.31
C ARG A 191 17.96 -44.81 13.04
N ALA A 192 18.98 -45.57 12.64
CA ALA A 192 19.34 -46.83 13.28
C ALA A 192 19.80 -46.67 14.74
N GLY A 193 20.65 -45.67 15.00
CA GLY A 193 21.14 -45.33 16.34
C GLY A 193 20.04 -44.88 17.32
N LEU A 194 18.90 -44.40 16.83
CA LEU A 194 17.73 -44.08 17.62
C LEU A 194 16.77 -45.28 17.84
N GLY A 195 17.10 -46.46 17.30
CA GLY A 195 16.22 -47.63 17.33
C GLY A 195 14.98 -47.49 16.42
N LEU A 196 15.04 -46.68 15.41
CA LEU A 196 13.93 -46.36 14.49
C LEU A 196 14.11 -47.00 13.11
N ALA A 197 14.98 -48.00 13.00
CA ALA A 197 15.29 -48.65 11.72
C ALA A 197 14.11 -49.48 11.17
N GLU A 198 13.30 -50.05 12.04
CA GLU A 198 12.17 -50.89 11.67
C GLU A 198 10.85 -50.09 11.60
N GLY A 199 10.08 -50.36 10.54
CA GLY A 199 8.80 -49.73 10.29
C GLY A 199 8.87 -48.30 9.73
N PRO A 200 7.72 -47.75 9.33
CA PRO A 200 7.65 -46.39 8.79
C PRO A 200 7.87 -45.33 9.86
N LEU A 201 8.65 -44.28 9.54
CA LEU A 201 9.00 -43.18 10.42
C LEU A 201 8.28 -41.90 10.02
N VAL A 202 7.48 -41.36 10.93
CA VAL A 202 6.74 -40.11 10.77
C VAL A 202 7.42 -38.99 11.56
N GLY A 203 7.86 -37.94 10.85
CA GLY A 203 8.56 -36.81 11.42
C GLY A 203 7.64 -35.61 11.70
N PHE A 204 7.98 -34.85 12.75
CA PHE A 204 7.45 -33.52 13.02
C PHE A 204 8.60 -32.60 13.43
N ALA A 205 8.63 -31.38 12.89
CA ALA A 205 9.60 -30.37 13.28
C ALA A 205 8.91 -29.04 13.60
N GLY A 206 9.24 -28.44 14.73
CA GLY A 206 8.68 -27.15 15.15
C GLY A 206 8.65 -26.97 16.66
N ARG A 207 8.22 -25.77 17.06
CA ARG A 207 8.00 -25.48 18.49
C ARG A 207 6.79 -26.24 19.01
N PHE A 208 6.88 -26.71 20.25
CA PHE A 208 5.78 -27.39 20.93
C PHE A 208 4.78 -26.35 21.48
N VAL A 209 3.98 -25.78 20.59
CA VAL A 209 2.96 -24.77 20.89
C VAL A 209 1.60 -25.17 20.30
N GLU A 210 0.53 -24.61 20.88
CA GLU A 210 -0.85 -24.95 20.48
C GLU A 210 -1.12 -24.64 19.01
N GLU A 211 -0.56 -23.54 18.48
CA GLU A 211 -0.73 -23.13 17.07
C GLU A 211 -0.23 -24.19 16.07
N LYS A 212 0.79 -24.96 16.43
CA LYS A 212 1.37 -26.02 15.56
C LYS A 212 0.61 -27.36 15.65
N GLY A 213 -0.42 -27.45 16.48
CA GLY A 213 -1.33 -28.60 16.51
C GLY A 213 -0.69 -29.89 16.99
N PHE A 214 0.41 -29.83 17.75
CA PHE A 214 1.12 -31.02 18.22
C PHE A 214 0.22 -31.94 19.04
N ASP A 215 -0.73 -31.41 19.82
CA ASP A 215 -1.72 -32.17 20.54
C ASP A 215 -2.70 -32.95 19.65
N VAL A 216 -2.96 -32.43 18.43
CA VAL A 216 -3.76 -33.13 17.41
C VAL A 216 -2.99 -34.37 16.93
N LEU A 217 -1.68 -34.21 16.70
CA LEU A 217 -0.83 -35.34 16.35
C LEU A 217 -0.75 -36.38 17.48
N LEU A 218 -0.52 -35.94 18.71
CA LEU A 218 -0.49 -36.86 19.89
C LEU A 218 -1.76 -37.72 20.02
N ARG A 219 -2.93 -37.13 19.71
CA ARG A 219 -4.20 -37.86 19.71
C ARG A 219 -4.38 -38.74 18.47
N ALA A 220 -3.75 -38.41 17.36
CA ALA A 220 -3.79 -39.22 16.14
C ALA A 220 -2.88 -40.45 16.24
N VAL A 221 -1.76 -40.38 17.00
CA VAL A 221 -0.77 -41.48 17.09
C VAL A 221 -1.41 -42.82 17.49
N PRO A 222 -2.25 -42.94 18.54
CA PRO A 222 -2.88 -44.24 18.89
C PRO A 222 -3.76 -44.79 17.76
N LEU A 223 -4.43 -43.92 17.00
CA LEU A 223 -5.27 -44.33 15.86
C LEU A 223 -4.41 -44.84 14.71
N VAL A 224 -3.25 -44.20 14.45
CA VAL A 224 -2.29 -44.70 13.46
C VAL A 224 -1.70 -46.05 13.87
N LEU A 225 -1.31 -46.21 15.14
CA LEU A 225 -0.73 -47.45 15.65
C LEU A 225 -1.72 -48.63 15.63
N ALA A 226 -3.01 -48.37 15.76
CA ALA A 226 -4.03 -49.40 15.59
C ALA A 226 -4.08 -49.99 14.16
N GLU A 227 -3.75 -49.16 13.14
CA GLU A 227 -3.77 -49.56 11.73
C GLU A 227 -2.38 -49.95 11.18
N VAL A 228 -1.31 -49.33 11.73
CA VAL A 228 0.10 -49.56 11.39
C VAL A 228 0.93 -49.68 12.65
N PRO A 229 0.91 -50.87 13.32
CA PRO A 229 1.55 -51.09 14.64
C PRO A 229 3.05 -50.84 14.68
N THR A 230 3.74 -50.94 13.51
CA THR A 230 5.19 -50.72 13.38
C THR A 230 5.58 -49.26 13.16
N ALA A 231 4.60 -48.35 13.03
CA ALA A 231 4.90 -46.94 12.82
C ALA A 231 5.60 -46.33 14.05
N LYS A 232 6.57 -45.47 13.78
CA LYS A 232 7.31 -44.69 14.77
C LYS A 232 7.19 -43.22 14.48
N PHE A 233 7.28 -42.39 15.53
CA PHE A 233 7.18 -40.94 15.43
C PHE A 233 8.42 -40.27 16.01
N VAL A 234 8.97 -39.27 15.31
CA VAL A 234 10.15 -38.55 15.74
C VAL A 234 9.92 -37.05 15.70
N PHE A 235 10.34 -36.36 16.75
CA PHE A 235 10.17 -34.90 16.90
C PHE A 235 11.49 -34.18 16.98
N ALA A 236 11.58 -33.08 16.24
CA ALA A 236 12.64 -32.08 16.35
C ALA A 236 12.04 -30.73 16.75
N GLY A 237 12.51 -30.14 17.85
CA GLY A 237 12.07 -28.80 18.21
C GLY A 237 12.23 -28.43 19.68
N GLU A 238 11.90 -27.20 20.00
CA GLU A 238 11.96 -26.64 21.35
C GLU A 238 10.75 -27.09 22.15
N THR A 239 11.01 -27.82 23.23
CA THR A 239 9.97 -28.33 24.17
C THR A 239 9.68 -27.35 25.30
N ASN A 240 10.68 -26.57 25.71
CA ASN A 240 10.56 -25.59 26.80
C ASN A 240 10.27 -24.18 26.26
N VAL A 241 9.03 -23.93 25.88
CA VAL A 241 8.59 -22.61 25.42
C VAL A 241 8.06 -21.80 26.59
N VAL A 242 8.85 -20.82 27.08
CA VAL A 242 8.65 -20.08 28.34
C VAL A 242 7.26 -19.43 28.47
N TYR A 243 6.63 -19.04 27.39
CA TYR A 243 5.32 -18.37 27.41
C TYR A 243 4.13 -19.34 27.28
N GLU A 244 4.38 -20.62 27.04
CA GLU A 244 3.35 -21.61 26.81
C GLU A 244 3.84 -22.99 27.31
N GLN A 245 3.43 -23.38 28.51
CA GLN A 245 3.80 -24.69 29.09
C GLN A 245 3.03 -25.83 28.40
N PHE A 246 3.04 -25.84 27.05
CA PHE A 246 2.24 -26.75 26.26
C PHE A 246 2.78 -28.20 26.37
N TYR A 247 4.09 -28.39 26.29
CA TYR A 247 4.73 -29.70 26.41
C TYR A 247 4.40 -30.36 27.74
N GLU A 248 4.50 -29.63 28.86
CA GLU A 248 4.21 -30.16 30.21
C GLU A 248 2.75 -30.61 30.36
N ARG A 249 1.80 -29.91 29.71
CA ARG A 249 0.38 -30.31 29.71
C ARG A 249 0.15 -31.66 29.01
N TRP A 250 0.98 -32.03 28.07
CA TRP A 250 0.86 -33.27 27.28
C TRP A 250 1.87 -34.33 27.63
N ARG A 251 2.74 -34.08 28.62
CA ARG A 251 3.80 -35.00 29.06
C ARG A 251 3.29 -36.39 29.35
N GLY A 252 2.19 -36.52 30.13
CA GLY A 252 1.63 -37.83 30.44
C GLY A 252 1.13 -38.62 29.24
N VAL A 253 0.66 -37.92 28.19
CA VAL A 253 0.29 -38.57 26.91
C VAL A 253 1.53 -39.01 26.15
N ILE A 254 2.57 -38.17 26.13
CA ILE A 254 3.84 -38.45 25.46
C ILE A 254 4.49 -39.68 26.12
N ASP A 255 4.55 -39.71 27.46
CA ASP A 255 5.13 -40.81 28.22
C ASP A 255 4.36 -42.14 28.02
N ALA A 256 3.03 -42.05 27.85
CA ALA A 256 2.19 -43.22 27.57
C ALA A 256 2.40 -43.83 26.18
N LEU A 257 2.92 -43.06 25.21
CA LEU A 257 3.24 -43.55 23.86
C LEU A 257 4.57 -44.33 23.83
N GLY A 258 5.40 -44.22 24.85
CA GLY A 258 6.63 -45.01 25.05
C GLY A 258 7.55 -44.99 23.81
N ASP A 259 8.02 -46.17 23.41
CA ASP A 259 8.97 -46.37 22.31
C ASP A 259 8.40 -46.00 20.90
N ALA A 260 7.09 -45.75 20.80
CA ALA A 260 6.51 -45.31 19.53
C ALA A 260 6.88 -43.86 19.20
N MET A 261 7.39 -43.10 20.18
CA MET A 261 7.64 -41.67 20.04
C MET A 261 9.01 -41.28 20.60
N VAL A 262 9.85 -40.66 19.76
CA VAL A 262 11.20 -40.23 20.10
C VAL A 262 11.34 -38.74 19.92
N SER A 263 11.91 -38.02 20.89
CA SER A 263 12.28 -36.60 20.74
C SER A 263 13.79 -36.48 20.57
N VAL A 264 14.23 -35.77 19.54
CA VAL A 264 15.63 -35.45 19.27
C VAL A 264 16.05 -34.06 19.72
N GLY A 265 15.11 -33.32 20.33
CA GLY A 265 15.36 -31.95 20.81
C GLY A 265 15.46 -30.90 19.71
N LEU A 266 15.96 -29.72 20.07
CA LEU A 266 16.13 -28.60 19.15
C LEU A 266 17.36 -28.80 18.27
N LEU A 267 17.16 -28.81 16.94
CA LEU A 267 18.22 -28.93 15.96
C LEU A 267 18.59 -27.54 15.42
N LEU A 268 19.73 -27.01 15.87
CA LEU A 268 20.28 -25.73 15.40
C LEU A 268 21.20 -25.92 14.19
N ASP A 269 21.84 -27.07 14.07
CA ASP A 269 22.66 -27.43 12.92
C ASP A 269 21.77 -27.74 11.71
N ARG A 270 21.93 -26.97 10.66
CA ARG A 270 21.15 -27.04 9.41
C ARG A 270 21.38 -28.36 8.66
N GLN A 271 22.60 -28.93 8.71
CA GLN A 271 22.88 -30.23 8.11
C GLN A 271 22.14 -31.35 8.89
N ARG A 272 22.20 -31.30 10.21
CA ARG A 272 21.51 -32.24 11.07
C ARG A 272 19.99 -32.18 10.88
N LEU A 273 19.45 -30.97 10.63
CA LEU A 273 18.02 -30.80 10.32
C LEU A 273 17.66 -31.39 8.95
N ALA A 274 18.53 -31.26 7.94
CA ALA A 274 18.33 -31.88 6.64
C ALA A 274 18.33 -33.42 6.75
N ASP A 275 19.26 -33.99 7.50
CA ASP A 275 19.34 -35.43 7.74
C ASP A 275 18.12 -35.93 8.55
N PHE A 276 17.60 -35.12 9.47
CA PHE A 276 16.34 -35.39 10.18
C PHE A 276 15.16 -35.53 9.21
N TYR A 277 14.99 -34.60 8.28
CA TYR A 277 13.91 -34.75 7.29
C TYR A 277 14.13 -35.99 6.42
N ALA A 278 15.34 -36.19 5.91
CA ALA A 278 15.65 -37.30 4.99
C ALA A 278 15.49 -38.69 5.62
N MET A 279 15.70 -38.85 6.94
CA MET A 279 15.48 -40.13 7.62
C MET A 279 14.00 -40.49 7.77
N CYS A 280 13.08 -39.54 7.60
CA CYS A 280 11.63 -39.76 7.74
C CYS A 280 11.02 -40.30 6.44
N ASP A 281 9.99 -41.15 6.58
CA ASP A 281 9.20 -41.62 5.44
C ASP A 281 8.05 -40.69 5.12
N LEU A 282 7.60 -39.92 6.12
CA LEU A 282 6.53 -38.95 6.03
C LEU A 282 6.79 -37.80 7.01
N PHE A 283 6.55 -36.57 6.59
CA PHE A 283 6.58 -35.41 7.48
C PHE A 283 5.15 -34.90 7.74
N VAL A 284 4.81 -34.62 8.99
CA VAL A 284 3.46 -34.24 9.40
C VAL A 284 3.46 -32.85 10.05
N LEU A 285 2.60 -31.94 9.58
CA LEU A 285 2.41 -30.63 10.17
C LEU A 285 0.92 -30.31 10.38
N PRO A 286 0.35 -30.60 11.55
CA PRO A 286 -1.07 -30.40 11.86
C PRO A 286 -1.38 -29.00 12.39
N SER A 287 -0.79 -27.95 11.82
CA SER A 287 -0.95 -26.57 12.27
C SER A 287 -2.41 -26.14 12.29
N ARG A 288 -2.80 -25.36 13.31
CA ARG A 288 -4.10 -24.69 13.41
C ARG A 288 -4.14 -23.40 12.63
N THR A 289 -3.00 -22.76 12.53
CA THR A 289 -2.79 -21.55 11.74
C THR A 289 -1.33 -21.49 11.29
N ASP A 290 -1.11 -21.05 10.08
CA ASP A 290 0.21 -20.80 9.55
C ASP A 290 0.11 -19.73 8.44
N CYS A 291 1.16 -18.93 8.26
CA CYS A 291 1.22 -18.00 7.13
C CYS A 291 1.95 -18.63 5.93
N PHE A 292 2.94 -19.47 6.23
CA PHE A 292 3.66 -20.36 5.31
C PHE A 292 4.56 -21.27 6.14
N ALA A 293 4.37 -22.55 5.96
CA ALA A 293 5.09 -23.53 6.75
C ALA A 293 6.44 -23.91 6.08
N ALA A 294 7.46 -23.08 6.28
CA ALA A 294 8.79 -23.31 5.70
C ALA A 294 9.36 -24.72 5.98
N VAL A 295 9.05 -25.31 7.15
CA VAL A 295 9.47 -26.67 7.51
C VAL A 295 8.90 -27.75 6.57
N GLN A 296 7.72 -27.50 5.96
CA GLN A 296 7.15 -28.39 4.94
C GLN A 296 8.01 -28.37 3.68
N LEU A 297 8.38 -27.17 3.23
CA LEU A 297 9.22 -27.00 2.06
C LEU A 297 10.63 -27.56 2.31
N GLU A 298 11.17 -27.37 3.51
CA GLU A 298 12.45 -27.99 3.92
C GLU A 298 12.39 -29.52 3.87
N ALA A 299 11.28 -30.13 4.32
CA ALA A 299 11.08 -31.58 4.24
C ALA A 299 11.01 -32.08 2.78
N LEU A 300 10.28 -31.38 1.91
CA LEU A 300 10.22 -31.73 0.48
C LEU A 300 11.58 -31.58 -0.21
N LEU A 301 12.35 -30.53 0.08
CA LEU A 301 13.71 -30.34 -0.43
C LEU A 301 14.68 -31.44 0.01
N CYS A 302 14.35 -32.17 1.08
CA CYS A 302 15.07 -33.37 1.54
C CYS A 302 14.44 -34.69 1.06
N GLY A 303 13.44 -34.63 0.17
CA GLY A 303 12.80 -35.80 -0.43
C GLY A 303 11.73 -36.46 0.42
N THR A 304 11.18 -35.78 1.45
CA THR A 304 10.19 -36.35 2.37
C THR A 304 8.80 -35.78 2.10
N PRO A 305 7.81 -36.62 1.69
CA PRO A 305 6.44 -36.17 1.41
C PRO A 305 5.68 -35.76 2.67
N LEU A 306 4.54 -35.07 2.49
CA LEU A 306 3.84 -34.36 3.55
C LEU A 306 2.46 -34.91 3.88
N VAL A 307 2.06 -34.75 5.17
CA VAL A 307 0.66 -34.63 5.57
C VAL A 307 0.52 -33.31 6.33
N ALA A 308 -0.40 -32.44 5.90
CA ALA A 308 -0.59 -31.13 6.47
C ALA A 308 -2.07 -30.85 6.79
N SER A 309 -2.34 -29.93 7.71
CA SER A 309 -3.69 -29.43 7.90
C SER A 309 -4.13 -28.58 6.71
N ASP A 310 -5.42 -28.70 6.34
CA ASP A 310 -6.08 -27.84 5.36
C ASP A 310 -6.42 -26.46 5.96
N VAL A 311 -5.36 -25.68 6.23
CA VAL A 311 -5.48 -24.29 6.68
C VAL A 311 -4.66 -23.40 5.76
N PRO A 312 -5.06 -22.13 5.55
CA PRO A 312 -4.30 -21.17 4.75
C PRO A 312 -2.83 -21.12 5.15
N GLY A 313 -1.94 -21.09 4.17
CA GLY A 313 -0.49 -21.11 4.39
C GLY A 313 0.12 -22.49 4.69
N ALA A 314 -0.55 -23.37 5.44
CA ALA A 314 -0.08 -24.76 5.60
C ALA A 314 -0.41 -25.63 4.38
N ARG A 315 -1.56 -25.44 3.74
CA ARG A 315 -1.96 -26.16 2.52
C ARG A 315 -1.22 -25.71 1.26
N GLU A 316 -0.63 -24.52 1.27
CA GLU A 316 0.01 -23.91 0.10
C GLU A 316 1.05 -24.82 -0.53
N VAL A 317 1.99 -25.35 0.27
CA VAL A 317 3.05 -26.21 -0.21
C VAL A 317 2.51 -27.51 -0.82
N VAL A 318 1.51 -28.11 -0.20
CA VAL A 318 0.87 -29.34 -0.71
C VAL A 318 0.11 -29.08 -2.02
N ASN A 319 -0.65 -27.97 -2.09
CA ASN A 319 -1.44 -27.64 -3.27
C ASN A 319 -0.56 -27.31 -4.49
N VAL A 320 0.55 -26.59 -4.27
CA VAL A 320 1.47 -26.19 -5.35
C VAL A 320 2.29 -27.37 -5.84
N THR A 321 2.77 -28.24 -4.93
CA THR A 321 3.69 -29.33 -5.30
C THR A 321 3.01 -30.66 -5.62
N GLY A 322 1.86 -30.93 -5.04
CA GLY A 322 1.21 -32.24 -5.11
C GLY A 322 1.89 -33.35 -4.27
N PHE A 323 2.99 -33.07 -3.58
CA PHE A 323 3.75 -34.07 -2.79
C PHE A 323 3.24 -34.20 -1.35
N GLY A 324 1.91 -34.25 -1.18
CA GLY A 324 1.33 -34.38 0.15
C GLY A 324 -0.16 -34.72 0.15
N ARG A 325 -0.70 -34.91 1.36
CA ARG A 325 -2.13 -35.04 1.62
C ARG A 325 -2.58 -33.96 2.62
N LEU A 326 -3.78 -33.47 2.46
CA LEU A 326 -4.40 -32.53 3.41
C LEU A 326 -5.35 -33.28 4.34
N ALA A 327 -5.35 -32.87 5.61
CA ALA A 327 -6.26 -33.36 6.65
C ALA A 327 -7.10 -32.19 7.20
N ALA A 328 -8.34 -32.45 7.57
CA ALA A 328 -9.18 -31.46 8.24
C ALA A 328 -8.50 -30.92 9.50
N PRO A 329 -8.48 -29.61 9.73
CA PRO A 329 -7.81 -29.01 10.88
C PRO A 329 -8.49 -29.38 12.19
N ASN A 330 -7.72 -29.55 13.28
CA ASN A 330 -8.18 -29.93 14.62
C ASN A 330 -8.92 -31.27 14.70
N ASP A 331 -8.77 -32.15 13.71
CA ASP A 331 -9.38 -33.48 13.65
C ASP A 331 -8.30 -34.58 13.71
N PRO A 332 -8.08 -35.20 14.88
CA PRO A 332 -7.13 -36.29 15.04
C PRO A 332 -7.46 -37.54 14.21
N ALA A 333 -8.74 -37.82 13.95
CA ALA A 333 -9.16 -38.95 13.16
C ALA A 333 -8.87 -38.72 11.65
N ALA A 334 -9.19 -37.53 11.13
CA ALA A 334 -8.84 -37.16 9.79
C ALA A 334 -7.32 -37.15 9.56
N LEU A 335 -6.54 -36.64 10.53
CA LEU A 335 -5.08 -36.64 10.49
C LEU A 335 -4.53 -38.08 10.48
N ALA A 336 -5.03 -38.96 11.35
CA ALA A 336 -4.64 -40.37 11.40
C ALA A 336 -4.95 -41.09 10.07
N ALA A 337 -6.15 -40.87 9.52
CA ALA A 337 -6.54 -41.45 8.24
C ALA A 337 -5.60 -41.00 7.09
N ALA A 338 -5.23 -39.72 7.05
CA ALA A 338 -4.29 -39.20 6.05
C ALA A 338 -2.88 -39.79 6.20
N ILE A 339 -2.40 -39.95 7.45
CA ILE A 339 -1.11 -40.59 7.76
C ILE A 339 -1.15 -42.06 7.32
N VAL A 340 -2.14 -42.85 7.76
CA VAL A 340 -2.29 -44.27 7.40
C VAL A 340 -2.37 -44.46 5.89
N ALA A 341 -3.17 -43.64 5.21
CA ALA A 341 -3.25 -43.70 3.74
C ALA A 341 -1.91 -43.43 3.07
N SER A 342 -1.11 -42.48 3.62
CA SER A 342 0.21 -42.16 3.08
C SER A 342 1.25 -43.24 3.38
N LEU A 343 1.13 -43.95 4.50
CA LEU A 343 2.03 -45.07 4.85
C LEU A 343 1.70 -46.33 4.07
N ARG A 344 0.42 -46.63 3.82
CA ARG A 344 -0.04 -47.80 3.04
C ARG A 344 0.14 -47.64 1.53
N GLN A 345 -0.03 -46.40 1.07
CA GLN A 345 0.15 -45.99 -0.31
C GLN A 345 1.15 -44.83 -0.34
N PRO A 346 2.48 -45.16 -0.32
CA PRO A 346 3.51 -44.14 -0.23
C PRO A 346 3.40 -43.10 -1.34
N LEU A 347 3.47 -41.84 -0.93
CA LEU A 347 3.53 -40.72 -1.85
C LEU A 347 4.88 -40.72 -2.59
N PRO A 348 4.95 -40.21 -3.83
CA PRO A 348 6.21 -40.04 -4.52
C PRO A 348 7.15 -39.16 -3.67
N ARG A 349 8.42 -39.53 -3.61
CA ARG A 349 9.46 -38.70 -2.99
C ARG A 349 9.89 -37.64 -4.00
N PRO A 350 9.71 -36.34 -3.66
CA PRO A 350 10.12 -35.29 -4.59
C PRO A 350 11.63 -35.22 -4.74
N SER A 351 12.10 -34.92 -5.93
CA SER A 351 13.47 -34.48 -6.12
C SER A 351 13.63 -33.02 -5.71
N ARG A 352 14.81 -32.64 -5.26
CA ARG A 352 15.12 -31.22 -4.92
C ARG A 352 14.87 -30.30 -6.13
N ALA A 353 15.21 -30.73 -7.35
CA ALA A 353 15.03 -29.94 -8.56
C ALA A 353 13.55 -29.64 -8.85
N GLU A 354 12.65 -30.63 -8.69
CA GLU A 354 11.20 -30.42 -8.83
C GLU A 354 10.68 -29.38 -7.83
N VAL A 355 11.07 -29.49 -6.56
CA VAL A 355 10.64 -28.56 -5.52
C VAL A 355 11.20 -27.15 -5.77
N THR A 356 12.49 -27.04 -6.14
CA THR A 356 13.13 -25.75 -6.41
C THR A 356 12.53 -25.07 -7.63
N SER A 357 12.09 -25.82 -8.66
CA SER A 357 11.42 -25.22 -9.83
C SER A 357 10.07 -24.55 -9.49
N LEU A 358 9.44 -24.93 -8.39
CA LEU A 358 8.16 -24.38 -7.93
C LEU A 358 8.33 -23.32 -6.82
N PHE A 359 9.44 -23.39 -6.08
CA PHE A 359 9.76 -22.51 -4.94
C PHE A 359 11.24 -22.11 -5.00
N ASP A 360 11.61 -21.34 -6.04
CA ASP A 360 12.98 -20.85 -6.19
C ASP A 360 13.26 -19.75 -5.14
N PRO A 361 14.24 -19.94 -4.24
CA PRO A 361 14.60 -18.90 -3.28
C PRO A 361 15.16 -17.62 -3.93
N VAL A 362 15.70 -17.72 -5.16
CA VAL A 362 16.21 -16.58 -5.92
C VAL A 362 15.05 -15.72 -6.43
N GLU A 363 13.99 -16.35 -6.93
CA GLU A 363 12.78 -15.63 -7.38
C GLU A 363 12.17 -14.75 -6.28
N ALA A 364 12.17 -15.21 -5.03
CA ALA A 364 11.69 -14.42 -3.91
C ALA A 364 12.46 -13.09 -3.77
N ILE A 365 13.80 -13.14 -3.93
CA ILE A 365 14.64 -11.94 -3.86
C ILE A 365 14.41 -11.06 -5.09
N ASP A 366 14.27 -11.64 -6.30
CA ASP A 366 13.96 -10.92 -7.54
C ASP A 366 12.64 -10.14 -7.40
N ARG A 367 11.61 -10.78 -6.86
CA ARG A 367 10.30 -10.15 -6.64
C ARG A 367 10.35 -9.03 -5.61
N TYR A 368 11.13 -9.15 -4.53
CA TYR A 368 11.32 -8.06 -3.57
C TYR A 368 12.11 -6.90 -4.17
N GLU A 369 13.16 -7.19 -4.93
CA GLU A 369 13.94 -6.18 -5.62
C GLU A 369 13.08 -5.38 -6.59
N ALA A 370 12.33 -6.08 -7.46
CA ALA A 370 11.40 -5.46 -8.41
C ALA A 370 10.33 -4.61 -7.70
N LEU A 371 9.74 -5.13 -6.62
CA LEU A 371 8.75 -4.39 -5.83
C LEU A 371 9.35 -3.12 -5.21
N PHE A 372 10.55 -3.19 -4.65
CA PHE A 372 11.21 -2.01 -4.07
C PHE A 372 11.57 -1.00 -5.17
N GLU A 373 12.04 -1.46 -6.32
CA GLU A 373 12.29 -0.58 -7.48
C GLU A 373 11.01 0.10 -7.96
N GLU A 374 9.91 -0.63 -8.04
CA GLU A 374 8.61 -0.09 -8.44
C GLU A 374 8.14 1.02 -7.48
N VAL A 375 8.12 0.77 -6.17
CA VAL A 375 7.68 1.77 -5.20
C VAL A 375 8.62 2.97 -5.11
N VAL A 376 9.93 2.76 -5.31
CA VAL A 376 10.94 3.83 -5.37
C VAL A 376 10.84 4.59 -6.68
N ARG A 377 10.60 3.91 -7.80
CA ARG A 377 10.35 4.51 -9.12
C ARG A 377 9.08 5.36 -9.08
N GLY A 378 8.00 4.84 -8.52
CA GLY A 378 6.79 5.59 -8.25
C GLY A 378 7.08 6.89 -7.49
N ARG A 379 7.92 6.85 -6.42
CA ARG A 379 8.41 8.05 -5.74
C ARG A 379 9.24 8.96 -6.66
N ARG A 380 10.16 8.40 -7.48
CA ARG A 380 11.03 9.17 -8.38
C ARG A 380 10.26 9.78 -9.54
N VAL A 381 9.24 9.09 -10.08
CA VAL A 381 8.34 9.65 -11.10
C VAL A 381 7.54 10.82 -10.52
N HIS A 382 7.20 10.79 -9.22
CA HIS A 382 6.65 11.98 -8.54
C HIS A 382 7.64 13.16 -8.46
N LEU A 383 8.95 12.91 -8.60
CA LEU A 383 10.01 13.93 -8.53
C LEU A 383 10.54 14.33 -9.92
N ASN A 384 10.50 13.42 -10.89
CA ASN A 384 10.92 13.67 -12.28
C ASN A 384 9.71 14.11 -13.11
N VAL A 385 9.28 15.33 -12.89
CA VAL A 385 8.34 15.98 -13.82
C VAL A 385 9.07 16.18 -15.14
N LEU A 386 8.46 15.75 -16.26
CA LEU A 386 8.92 16.02 -17.61
C LEU A 386 9.28 17.51 -17.75
N PRO A 387 10.35 17.87 -18.47
CA PRO A 387 10.67 19.27 -18.68
C PRO A 387 9.48 19.94 -19.40
N ASN A 388 8.83 20.92 -18.72
CA ASN A 388 7.74 21.67 -19.32
C ASN A 388 8.23 22.32 -20.60
N GLN A 389 7.45 22.20 -21.64
CA GLN A 389 7.65 22.99 -22.85
C GLN A 389 7.49 24.47 -22.51
N PRO A 390 8.28 25.35 -23.12
CA PRO A 390 8.08 26.79 -22.95
C PRO A 390 6.65 27.17 -23.33
N LEU A 391 5.97 27.92 -22.48
CA LEU A 391 4.62 28.45 -22.73
C LEU A 391 4.73 29.94 -23.09
N ALA A 392 3.92 30.38 -24.02
CA ALA A 392 3.76 31.81 -24.27
C ALA A 392 3.22 32.50 -23.00
N PRO A 393 3.78 33.64 -22.59
CA PRO A 393 3.21 34.42 -21.50
C PRO A 393 1.83 34.95 -21.89
N LEU A 394 0.92 35.05 -20.96
CA LEU A 394 -0.34 35.78 -21.17
C LEU A 394 -0.01 37.22 -21.59
N THR A 395 -0.75 37.75 -22.55
CA THR A 395 -0.66 39.18 -22.87
C THR A 395 -1.06 40.01 -21.64
N PRO A 396 -0.50 41.19 -21.44
CA PRO A 396 -0.90 42.05 -20.31
C PRO A 396 -2.42 42.28 -20.25
N VAL A 397 -3.06 42.45 -21.41
CA VAL A 397 -4.53 42.63 -21.51
C VAL A 397 -5.27 41.37 -21.01
N ALA A 398 -4.87 40.18 -21.44
CA ALA A 398 -5.47 38.93 -21.00
C ALA A 398 -5.26 38.71 -19.50
N ALA A 399 -4.04 38.99 -19.00
CA ALA A 399 -3.75 38.89 -17.58
C ALA A 399 -4.61 39.82 -16.72
N ASP A 400 -4.74 41.09 -17.14
CA ASP A 400 -5.59 42.07 -16.46
C ASP A 400 -7.09 41.68 -16.52
N THR A 401 -7.54 41.16 -17.67
CA THR A 401 -8.92 40.67 -17.83
C THR A 401 -9.20 39.51 -16.86
N ILE A 402 -8.33 38.50 -16.82
CA ILE A 402 -8.47 37.38 -15.88
C ILE A 402 -8.51 37.89 -14.43
N MET A 403 -7.60 38.75 -14.04
CA MET A 403 -7.53 39.28 -12.68
C MET A 403 -8.77 40.13 -12.32
N ASN A 404 -9.34 40.85 -13.29
CA ASN A 404 -10.57 41.60 -13.10
C ASN A 404 -11.78 40.67 -12.91
N VAL A 405 -11.91 39.66 -13.75
CA VAL A 405 -12.97 38.63 -13.61
C VAL A 405 -12.86 37.93 -12.25
N MET A 406 -11.64 37.60 -11.82
CA MET A 406 -11.39 36.89 -10.57
C MET A 406 -11.28 37.78 -9.32
N ARG A 407 -11.63 39.05 -9.43
CA ARG A 407 -11.46 40.05 -8.34
C ARG A 407 -12.10 39.61 -7.02
N ASN A 408 -13.26 39.00 -7.07
CA ASN A 408 -14.03 38.57 -5.90
C ASN A 408 -13.83 37.10 -5.51
N GLU A 409 -12.89 36.43 -6.18
CA GLU A 409 -12.60 35.02 -5.87
C GLU A 409 -11.84 34.91 -4.54
N ALA A 410 -12.38 34.12 -3.61
CA ALA A 410 -11.78 33.87 -2.30
C ALA A 410 -10.87 32.62 -2.30
N ASP A 411 -11.05 31.73 -3.25
CA ASP A 411 -10.22 30.52 -3.39
C ASP A 411 -8.88 30.86 -4.03
N ILE A 412 -7.83 30.88 -3.21
CA ILE A 412 -6.46 31.16 -3.66
C ILE A 412 -5.93 30.11 -4.66
N ALA A 413 -6.37 28.86 -4.57
CA ALA A 413 -6.00 27.84 -5.52
C ALA A 413 -6.57 28.16 -6.91
N TYR A 414 -7.78 28.68 -6.96
CA TYR A 414 -8.45 29.10 -8.19
C TYR A 414 -7.71 30.27 -8.86
N HIS A 415 -7.23 31.24 -8.07
CA HIS A 415 -6.44 32.37 -8.58
C HIS A 415 -5.18 31.97 -9.31
N ARG A 416 -4.53 30.87 -8.89
CA ARG A 416 -3.31 30.36 -9.54
C ARG A 416 -3.61 29.41 -10.68
N ARG A 417 -4.69 28.65 -10.56
CA ARG A 417 -5.10 27.65 -11.54
C ARG A 417 -5.58 28.28 -12.84
N VAL A 418 -6.45 29.27 -12.77
CA VAL A 418 -7.10 29.85 -13.96
C VAL A 418 -6.09 30.47 -14.94
N PRO A 419 -5.18 31.37 -14.53
CA PRO A 419 -4.18 31.89 -15.44
C PRO A 419 -3.32 30.80 -16.10
N ARG A 420 -2.99 29.77 -15.36
CA ARG A 420 -2.17 28.67 -15.88
C ARG A 420 -2.95 27.80 -16.88
N LEU A 421 -4.22 27.51 -16.64
CA LEU A 421 -5.08 26.83 -17.60
C LEU A 421 -5.24 27.64 -18.90
N MET A 422 -5.38 28.96 -18.82
CA MET A 422 -5.43 29.81 -20.00
C MET A 422 -4.11 29.78 -20.79
N GLN A 423 -2.97 29.76 -20.12
CA GLN A 423 -1.65 29.57 -20.78
C GLN A 423 -1.55 28.18 -21.44
N TYR A 424 -2.09 27.14 -20.82
CA TYR A 424 -2.08 25.77 -21.39
C TYR A 424 -2.94 25.67 -22.66
N LEU A 425 -4.11 26.28 -22.65
CA LEU A 425 -5.01 26.29 -23.77
C LEU A 425 -4.42 27.10 -24.96
N ASP A 426 -3.72 28.21 -24.69
CA ASP A 426 -3.19 29.09 -25.72
C ASP A 426 -4.25 29.41 -26.77
N LEU A 427 -5.37 30.00 -26.31
CA LEU A 427 -6.58 30.23 -27.11
C LEU A 427 -6.39 31.25 -28.21
N GLN A 428 -6.87 30.93 -29.40
CA GLN A 428 -6.93 31.83 -30.55
C GLN A 428 -8.40 32.15 -30.92
N SER A 429 -8.63 33.29 -31.56
CA SER A 429 -9.99 33.75 -31.91
C SER A 429 -10.75 32.84 -32.88
N GLY A 430 -10.06 31.94 -33.55
CA GLY A 430 -10.67 30.96 -34.48
C GLY A 430 -10.88 29.59 -33.89
N ASP A 431 -10.49 29.35 -32.64
CA ASP A 431 -10.59 28.05 -32.00
C ASP A 431 -12.06 27.72 -31.65
N LEU A 432 -12.44 26.45 -31.84
CA LEU A 432 -13.63 25.86 -31.28
C LEU A 432 -13.22 25.11 -30.00
N VAL A 433 -13.71 25.56 -28.86
CA VAL A 433 -13.30 25.10 -27.52
C VAL A 433 -14.44 24.37 -26.83
N LEU A 434 -14.14 23.21 -26.24
CA LEU A 434 -15.06 22.50 -25.36
C LEU A 434 -14.68 22.77 -23.88
N ASP A 435 -15.59 23.36 -23.11
CA ASP A 435 -15.51 23.40 -21.65
C ASP A 435 -16.29 22.20 -21.09
N CYS A 436 -15.59 21.14 -20.75
CA CYS A 436 -16.16 19.88 -20.33
C CYS A 436 -16.26 19.79 -18.82
N GLY A 437 -17.50 19.75 -18.28
CA GLY A 437 -17.79 19.91 -16.86
C GLY A 437 -17.74 21.37 -16.43
N CYS A 438 -18.40 22.24 -17.23
CA CYS A 438 -18.33 23.70 -17.06
C CYS A 438 -18.94 24.23 -15.76
N GLY A 439 -19.72 23.41 -15.03
CA GLY A 439 -20.42 23.83 -13.85
C GLY A 439 -21.34 25.02 -14.13
N MET A 440 -21.13 26.13 -13.43
CA MET A 440 -21.87 27.39 -13.65
C MET A 440 -21.32 28.24 -14.79
N GLY A 441 -20.35 27.74 -15.59
CA GLY A 441 -19.82 28.44 -16.75
C GLY A 441 -18.81 29.55 -16.47
N TYR A 442 -18.23 29.58 -15.28
CA TYR A 442 -17.31 30.65 -14.91
C TYR A 442 -16.02 30.66 -15.73
N LEU A 443 -15.44 29.49 -16.03
CA LEU A 443 -14.27 29.36 -16.89
C LEU A 443 -14.60 29.63 -18.37
N SER A 444 -15.77 29.21 -18.82
CA SER A 444 -16.29 29.54 -20.14
C SER A 444 -16.36 31.05 -20.35
N MET A 445 -16.83 31.78 -19.33
CA MET A 445 -16.86 33.24 -19.35
C MET A 445 -15.45 33.85 -19.43
N VAL A 446 -14.48 33.35 -18.64
CA VAL A 446 -13.09 33.80 -18.70
C VAL A 446 -12.52 33.56 -20.10
N MET A 447 -12.69 32.38 -20.67
CA MET A 447 -12.21 32.03 -22.01
C MET A 447 -12.79 32.95 -23.09
N GLY A 448 -14.10 33.21 -23.05
CA GLY A 448 -14.75 34.10 -24.02
C GLY A 448 -14.23 35.52 -23.96
N GLU A 449 -13.92 36.04 -22.76
CA GLU A 449 -13.41 37.42 -22.63
C GLU A 449 -11.93 37.59 -22.99
N VAL A 450 -11.12 36.55 -22.85
CA VAL A 450 -9.68 36.65 -23.13
C VAL A 450 -9.31 36.29 -24.57
N SER A 451 -10.14 35.55 -25.29
CA SER A 451 -9.74 34.98 -26.59
C SER A 451 -10.65 35.32 -27.78
N GLY A 452 -11.92 35.57 -27.55
CA GLY A 452 -12.89 35.63 -28.65
C GLY A 452 -13.12 34.30 -29.37
N ALA A 453 -12.68 33.17 -28.81
CA ALA A 453 -12.94 31.82 -29.33
C ALA A 453 -14.42 31.44 -29.21
N SER A 454 -14.87 30.49 -30.05
CA SER A 454 -16.20 29.90 -29.94
C SER A 454 -16.22 28.80 -28.85
N ILE A 455 -17.08 28.92 -27.85
CA ILE A 455 -17.09 28.03 -26.69
C ILE A 455 -18.38 27.21 -26.65
N ILE A 456 -18.24 25.91 -26.55
CA ILE A 456 -19.32 24.97 -26.22
C ILE A 456 -19.04 24.46 -24.79
N SER A 457 -20.03 24.61 -23.91
CA SER A 457 -19.91 24.27 -22.50
C SER A 457 -20.89 23.16 -22.13
N VAL A 458 -20.38 22.09 -21.55
CA VAL A 458 -21.19 20.93 -21.20
C VAL A 458 -21.04 20.57 -19.73
N ASP A 459 -22.13 20.14 -19.10
CA ASP A 459 -22.14 19.60 -17.72
C ASP A 459 -23.22 18.53 -17.59
N GLY A 460 -23.04 17.58 -16.68
CA GLY A 460 -24.06 16.57 -16.35
C GLY A 460 -25.21 17.13 -15.51
N ASP A 461 -24.99 18.22 -14.79
CA ASP A 461 -25.96 18.84 -13.88
C ASP A 461 -26.77 19.95 -14.57
N HIS A 462 -28.02 19.64 -14.86
CA HIS A 462 -28.97 20.58 -15.46
C HIS A 462 -29.15 21.87 -14.66
N GLY A 463 -29.15 21.79 -13.33
CA GLY A 463 -29.33 22.96 -12.46
C GLY A 463 -28.18 23.97 -12.59
N ARG A 464 -26.95 23.49 -12.73
CA ARG A 464 -25.76 24.32 -12.98
C ARG A 464 -25.84 25.01 -14.34
N LEU A 465 -26.28 24.30 -15.39
CA LEU A 465 -26.46 24.87 -16.72
C LEU A 465 -27.55 25.92 -16.76
N GLN A 466 -28.70 25.71 -16.07
CA GLN A 466 -29.73 26.73 -15.93
C GLN A 466 -29.19 28.01 -15.26
N TRP A 467 -28.31 27.86 -14.28
CA TRP A 467 -27.67 28.98 -13.64
C TRP A 467 -26.73 29.73 -14.60
N ALA A 468 -25.88 29.02 -15.37
CA ALA A 468 -25.01 29.58 -16.41
C ALA A 468 -25.82 30.36 -17.47
N GLN A 469 -26.99 29.84 -17.85
CA GLN A 469 -27.89 30.50 -18.78
C GLN A 469 -28.45 31.81 -18.21
N ARG A 470 -28.84 31.84 -16.93
CA ARG A 470 -29.32 33.05 -16.24
C ARG A 470 -28.27 34.15 -16.17
N GLU A 471 -27.01 33.77 -15.94
CA GLU A 471 -25.86 34.67 -15.90
C GLU A 471 -25.36 35.08 -17.29
N ARG A 472 -26.01 34.60 -18.35
CA ARG A 472 -25.67 34.90 -19.76
C ARG A 472 -24.21 34.60 -20.09
N VAL A 473 -23.73 33.44 -19.65
CA VAL A 473 -22.38 32.96 -20.01
C VAL A 473 -22.26 32.92 -21.52
N PRO A 474 -21.20 33.50 -22.13
CA PRO A 474 -21.04 33.59 -23.58
C PRO A 474 -20.54 32.23 -24.16
N ALA A 475 -21.39 31.21 -24.07
CA ALA A 475 -21.12 29.86 -24.57
C ALA A 475 -22.43 29.16 -24.94
N GLU A 476 -22.35 28.21 -25.89
CA GLU A 476 -23.43 27.27 -26.14
C GLU A 476 -23.48 26.23 -25.02
N LEU A 477 -24.64 26.04 -24.39
CA LEU A 477 -24.79 25.17 -23.22
C LEU A 477 -25.52 23.89 -23.58
N ALA A 478 -24.97 22.73 -23.18
CA ALA A 478 -25.62 21.42 -23.37
C ALA A 478 -25.44 20.51 -22.15
N GLN A 479 -26.47 19.75 -21.82
CA GLN A 479 -26.38 18.71 -20.79
C GLN A 479 -25.86 17.41 -21.44
N VAL A 480 -24.72 16.91 -20.98
CA VAL A 480 -24.01 15.78 -21.59
C VAL A 480 -23.31 14.95 -20.53
N ASP A 481 -23.28 13.63 -20.76
CA ASP A 481 -22.38 12.72 -20.05
C ASP A 481 -21.00 12.71 -20.73
N ILE A 482 -19.94 13.01 -19.98
CA ILE A 482 -18.58 13.03 -20.49
C ILE A 482 -18.09 11.66 -21.01
N SER A 483 -18.66 10.57 -20.53
CA SER A 483 -18.35 9.22 -21.02
C SER A 483 -18.88 8.92 -22.43
N SER A 484 -19.75 9.79 -22.98
CA SER A 484 -20.35 9.64 -24.29
C SER A 484 -20.74 11.02 -24.86
N LEU A 485 -19.76 11.73 -25.40
CA LEU A 485 -19.96 13.08 -25.95
C LEU A 485 -20.70 13.03 -27.30
N PRO A 486 -21.77 13.81 -27.51
CA PRO A 486 -22.55 13.80 -28.74
C PRO A 486 -21.92 14.65 -29.86
N PHE A 487 -20.60 14.66 -29.93
CA PHE A 487 -19.84 15.40 -30.92
C PHE A 487 -19.08 14.47 -31.85
N PRO A 488 -18.87 14.86 -33.12
CA PRO A 488 -18.09 14.07 -34.07
C PRO A 488 -16.61 14.02 -33.69
N ASP A 489 -15.90 13.04 -34.24
CA ASP A 489 -14.46 12.88 -34.07
C ASP A 489 -13.74 14.12 -34.58
N GLY A 490 -12.75 14.60 -33.83
CA GLY A 490 -11.93 15.75 -34.20
C GLY A 490 -12.72 17.07 -34.36
N ALA A 491 -13.76 17.28 -33.58
CA ALA A 491 -14.58 18.50 -33.63
C ALA A 491 -13.83 19.73 -33.07
N PHE A 492 -13.11 19.56 -31.95
CA PHE A 492 -12.58 20.66 -31.16
C PHE A 492 -11.09 20.88 -31.35
N ASP A 493 -10.66 22.16 -31.35
CA ASP A 493 -9.27 22.54 -31.34
C ASP A 493 -8.65 22.43 -29.95
N LYS A 494 -9.43 22.79 -28.93
CA LYS A 494 -8.99 22.84 -27.52
C LYS A 494 -10.10 22.29 -26.61
N ILE A 495 -9.71 21.67 -25.50
CA ILE A 495 -10.64 21.21 -24.46
C ILE A 495 -10.13 21.69 -23.10
N LEU A 496 -11.04 22.20 -22.27
CA LEU A 496 -10.83 22.45 -20.86
C LEU A 496 -11.51 21.36 -20.04
N LEU A 497 -10.79 20.76 -19.09
CA LEU A 497 -11.32 19.80 -18.12
C LEU A 497 -10.83 20.17 -16.72
N SER A 498 -11.59 20.97 -15.99
CA SER A 498 -11.16 21.52 -14.69
C SER A 498 -11.95 20.94 -13.54
N GLU A 499 -11.30 20.16 -12.66
CA GLU A 499 -11.92 19.53 -11.47
C GLU A 499 -13.10 18.63 -11.86
N VAL A 500 -12.88 17.72 -12.79
CA VAL A 500 -13.89 16.78 -13.32
C VAL A 500 -13.37 15.34 -13.31
N LEU A 501 -12.12 15.12 -13.69
CA LEU A 501 -11.57 13.77 -13.86
C LEU A 501 -11.64 12.94 -12.57
N GLU A 502 -11.47 13.56 -11.41
CA GLU A 502 -11.55 12.96 -10.08
C GLU A 502 -12.93 12.43 -9.70
N HIS A 503 -13.98 12.85 -10.42
CA HIS A 503 -15.36 12.40 -10.23
C HIS A 503 -15.74 11.20 -11.12
N LEU A 504 -14.96 10.91 -12.16
CA LEU A 504 -15.26 9.85 -13.09
C LEU A 504 -14.96 8.48 -12.49
N THR A 505 -15.87 7.53 -12.67
CA THR A 505 -15.65 6.13 -12.27
C THR A 505 -14.54 5.50 -13.12
N ASP A 506 -14.54 5.74 -14.44
CA ASP A 506 -13.50 5.34 -15.39
C ASP A 506 -12.89 6.58 -16.06
N GLU A 507 -11.76 7.03 -15.49
CA GLU A 507 -11.05 8.21 -15.98
C GLU A 507 -10.41 8.00 -17.36
N VAL A 508 -9.96 6.77 -17.66
CA VAL A 508 -9.35 6.46 -18.95
C VAL A 508 -10.40 6.49 -20.07
N ALA A 509 -11.59 5.95 -19.82
CA ALA A 509 -12.70 6.03 -20.78
C ALA A 509 -13.10 7.49 -21.03
N GLY A 510 -13.21 8.30 -19.98
CA GLY A 510 -13.50 9.74 -20.12
C GLY A 510 -12.44 10.48 -20.96
N LEU A 511 -11.17 10.26 -20.68
CA LEU A 511 -10.10 10.87 -21.47
C LEU A 511 -10.03 10.38 -22.92
N ARG A 512 -10.37 9.11 -23.19
CA ARG A 512 -10.45 8.57 -24.56
C ARG A 512 -11.59 9.23 -25.35
N GLU A 513 -12.68 9.56 -24.70
CA GLU A 513 -13.78 10.28 -25.34
C GLU A 513 -13.37 11.73 -25.68
N LEU A 514 -12.62 12.40 -24.79
CA LEU A 514 -12.00 13.69 -25.09
C LEU A 514 -11.00 13.56 -26.25
N TRP A 515 -10.18 12.51 -26.24
CA TRP A 515 -9.22 12.24 -27.34
C TRP A 515 -9.95 12.07 -28.67
N ARG A 516 -11.09 11.38 -28.71
CA ARG A 516 -11.90 11.16 -29.92
C ARG A 516 -12.38 12.49 -30.51
N VAL A 517 -12.97 13.35 -29.68
CA VAL A 517 -13.57 14.61 -30.16
C VAL A 517 -12.55 15.72 -30.40
N LEU A 518 -11.30 15.58 -29.93
CA LEU A 518 -10.22 16.53 -30.13
C LEU A 518 -9.55 16.31 -31.50
N LYS A 519 -9.25 17.39 -32.21
CA LYS A 519 -8.45 17.35 -33.46
C LYS A 519 -7.04 16.80 -33.24
N PRO A 520 -6.42 16.13 -34.23
CA PRO A 520 -4.99 15.82 -34.18
C PRO A 520 -4.16 17.09 -33.93
N GLY A 521 -3.18 17.01 -33.02
CA GLY A 521 -2.40 18.18 -32.57
C GLY A 521 -3.12 19.07 -31.55
N GLY A 522 -4.40 18.83 -31.26
CA GLY A 522 -5.19 19.60 -30.29
C GLY A 522 -4.72 19.42 -28.85
N ILE A 523 -5.23 20.26 -27.97
CA ILE A 523 -4.76 20.39 -26.58
C ILE A 523 -5.93 20.19 -25.61
N VAL A 524 -5.71 19.43 -24.52
CA VAL A 524 -6.55 19.42 -23.32
C VAL A 524 -5.78 20.11 -22.20
N ALA A 525 -6.36 21.14 -21.60
CA ALA A 525 -5.90 21.70 -20.35
C ALA A 525 -6.71 21.08 -19.20
N ILE A 526 -6.03 20.42 -18.28
CA ILE A 526 -6.68 19.70 -17.19
C ILE A 526 -6.21 20.20 -15.83
N SER A 527 -7.12 20.29 -14.86
CA SER A 527 -6.77 20.42 -13.46
C SER A 527 -7.50 19.36 -12.62
N VAL A 528 -6.79 18.85 -11.62
CA VAL A 528 -7.29 17.87 -10.64
C VAL A 528 -6.77 18.20 -9.24
N PRO A 529 -7.44 17.77 -8.17
CA PRO A 529 -6.94 17.92 -6.82
C PRO A 529 -5.71 17.04 -6.59
N HIS A 530 -4.69 17.61 -5.93
CA HIS A 530 -3.42 16.93 -5.66
C HIS A 530 -3.54 15.99 -4.45
N ALA A 531 -3.09 14.74 -4.57
CA ALA A 531 -3.16 13.75 -3.48
C ALA A 531 -2.24 14.09 -2.29
N ASN A 532 -1.15 14.82 -2.52
CA ASN A 532 -0.28 15.34 -1.46
C ASN A 532 -0.59 16.82 -1.21
N TYR A 533 -1.79 17.12 -0.71
CA TYR A 533 -2.21 18.49 -0.39
C TYR A 533 -1.63 18.98 0.95
N PRO A 534 -1.49 20.32 1.15
CA PRO A 534 -0.94 20.87 2.38
C PRO A 534 -1.82 20.55 3.61
N PHE A 535 -1.18 20.22 4.75
CA PHE A 535 -1.88 19.95 5.99
C PHE A 535 -2.87 21.09 6.38
N LEU A 536 -2.43 22.35 6.27
CA LEU A 536 -3.26 23.50 6.63
C LEU A 536 -4.45 23.73 5.70
N TRP A 537 -4.44 23.17 4.48
CA TRP A 537 -5.55 23.26 3.54
C TRP A 537 -6.78 22.51 4.06
N ASP A 538 -6.59 21.23 4.44
CA ASP A 538 -7.62 20.34 4.99
C ASP A 538 -7.04 19.48 6.12
N PRO A 539 -6.89 20.04 7.33
CA PRO A 539 -6.28 19.32 8.44
C PRO A 539 -7.09 18.10 8.89
N ILE A 540 -8.41 18.10 8.69
CA ILE A 540 -9.30 17.03 9.14
C ILE A 540 -9.02 15.75 8.34
N ASN A 541 -9.15 15.80 7.02
CA ASN A 541 -8.88 14.63 6.18
C ASN A 541 -7.40 14.25 6.18
N HIS A 542 -6.50 15.22 6.18
CA HIS A 542 -5.07 14.95 6.28
C HIS A 542 -4.72 14.19 7.57
N THR A 543 -5.31 14.57 8.71
CA THR A 543 -5.14 13.83 9.97
C THR A 543 -5.74 12.44 9.88
N ARG A 544 -6.95 12.29 9.30
CA ARG A 544 -7.58 10.97 9.08
C ARG A 544 -6.70 10.05 8.24
N GLU A 545 -6.18 10.55 7.14
CA GLU A 545 -5.27 9.81 6.26
C GLU A 545 -3.96 9.46 6.98
N LEU A 546 -3.40 10.38 7.77
CA LEU A 546 -2.17 10.17 8.54
C LEU A 546 -2.32 9.01 9.54
N ILE A 547 -3.48 8.90 10.19
CA ILE A 547 -3.78 7.81 11.14
C ILE A 547 -4.43 6.59 10.47
N GLY A 548 -4.46 6.54 9.13
CA GLY A 548 -4.99 5.40 8.37
C GLY A 548 -6.52 5.25 8.38
N ILE A 549 -7.25 6.33 8.71
CA ILE A 549 -8.72 6.38 8.61
C ILE A 549 -9.08 6.92 7.22
N ALA A 550 -10.05 6.29 6.56
CA ALA A 550 -10.51 6.76 5.25
C ALA A 550 -10.97 8.22 5.31
N PRO A 551 -10.64 9.05 4.29
CA PRO A 551 -11.12 10.43 4.22
C PRO A 551 -12.63 10.49 4.09
N MET A 552 -13.21 11.63 4.43
CA MET A 552 -14.64 11.88 4.27
C MET A 552 -14.94 12.22 2.81
N ARG A 553 -15.65 11.34 2.11
CA ARG A 553 -15.96 11.51 0.67
C ARG A 553 -17.38 12.01 0.38
N SER A 554 -18.28 11.96 1.36
CA SER A 554 -19.66 12.41 1.17
C SER A 554 -19.74 13.92 0.92
N ALA A 555 -20.75 14.37 0.16
CA ALA A 555 -21.03 15.80 0.06
C ALA A 555 -21.36 16.39 1.44
N GLY A 556 -20.58 17.37 1.88
CA GLY A 556 -20.81 17.99 3.17
C GLY A 556 -19.82 19.12 3.49
N PRO A 557 -20.15 19.96 4.48
CA PRO A 557 -19.37 21.16 4.76
C PRO A 557 -17.96 20.88 5.32
N ILE A 558 -17.66 19.67 5.78
CA ILE A 558 -16.38 19.31 6.40
C ILE A 558 -15.60 18.23 5.63
N THR A 559 -16.03 17.94 4.41
CA THR A 559 -15.43 16.86 3.59
C THR A 559 -14.16 17.26 2.85
N GLY A 560 -13.80 18.54 2.89
CA GLY A 560 -12.50 19.06 2.45
C GLY A 560 -12.11 18.69 1.03
N GLN A 561 -10.84 18.37 0.83
CA GLN A 561 -10.24 18.01 -0.46
C GLN A 561 -10.87 16.75 -1.10
N TRP A 562 -11.57 15.93 -0.31
CA TRP A 562 -12.19 14.68 -0.75
C TRP A 562 -13.70 14.80 -1.08
N SER A 563 -14.26 16.02 -1.08
CA SER A 563 -15.70 16.22 -1.29
C SER A 563 -16.17 15.70 -2.64
N ASN A 564 -16.95 14.63 -2.65
CA ASN A 564 -17.44 13.93 -3.85
C ASN A 564 -16.35 13.40 -4.80
N HIS A 565 -15.09 13.29 -4.37
CA HIS A 565 -14.02 12.78 -5.20
C HIS A 565 -13.87 11.27 -5.04
N GLU A 566 -13.81 10.54 -6.14
CA GLU A 566 -13.47 9.12 -6.16
C GLU A 566 -11.99 8.92 -5.85
N ARG A 567 -11.14 9.86 -6.33
CA ARG A 567 -9.69 9.83 -6.17
C ARG A 567 -9.05 11.21 -6.17
N LEU A 568 -7.81 11.26 -5.69
CA LEU A 568 -6.91 12.41 -5.86
C LEU A 568 -5.69 11.95 -6.64
N TYR A 569 -5.03 12.88 -7.34
CA TYR A 569 -3.94 12.54 -8.24
C TYR A 569 -2.58 12.94 -7.70
N LEU A 570 -1.62 12.07 -7.92
CA LEU A 570 -0.19 12.39 -7.92
C LEU A 570 0.25 12.64 -9.36
N PRO A 571 1.35 13.39 -9.61
CA PRO A 571 1.84 13.66 -10.95
C PRO A 571 1.95 12.42 -11.85
N ALA A 572 2.54 11.34 -11.34
CA ALA A 572 2.71 10.10 -12.10
C ALA A 572 1.39 9.41 -12.43
N ALA A 573 0.42 9.43 -11.50
CA ALA A 573 -0.87 8.80 -11.74
C ALA A 573 -1.66 9.54 -12.83
N LEU A 574 -1.57 10.88 -12.88
CA LEU A 574 -2.19 11.66 -13.93
C LEU A 574 -1.50 11.42 -15.29
N ASP A 575 -0.17 11.33 -15.29
CA ASP A 575 0.64 11.02 -16.48
C ASP A 575 0.28 9.65 -17.05
N GLU A 576 0.27 8.60 -16.21
CA GLU A 576 -0.12 7.24 -16.59
C GLU A 576 -1.53 7.16 -17.19
N VAL A 577 -2.50 7.83 -16.56
CA VAL A 577 -3.89 7.84 -17.03
C VAL A 577 -3.99 8.56 -18.39
N ALA A 578 -3.25 9.66 -18.58
CA ALA A 578 -3.20 10.39 -19.83
C ALA A 578 -2.55 9.54 -20.95
N GLU A 579 -1.42 8.90 -20.69
CA GLU A 579 -0.75 7.99 -21.64
C GLU A 579 -1.64 6.82 -22.05
N ARG A 580 -2.33 6.17 -21.09
CA ARG A 580 -3.28 5.08 -21.35
C ARG A 580 -4.48 5.52 -22.21
N ALA A 581 -4.79 6.79 -22.21
CA ALA A 581 -5.81 7.40 -23.05
C ALA A 581 -5.27 7.88 -24.41
N GLY A 582 -3.96 7.76 -24.67
CA GLY A 582 -3.31 8.15 -25.94
C GLY A 582 -2.78 9.58 -25.99
N PHE A 583 -2.79 10.30 -24.88
CA PHE A 583 -2.24 11.65 -24.80
C PHE A 583 -0.75 11.68 -24.46
N VAL A 584 -0.06 12.72 -24.94
CA VAL A 584 1.29 13.08 -24.49
C VAL A 584 1.18 14.25 -23.50
N VAL A 585 1.73 14.11 -22.32
CA VAL A 585 1.79 15.20 -21.33
C VAL A 585 2.96 16.12 -21.70
N SER A 586 2.66 17.33 -22.18
CA SER A 586 3.67 18.31 -22.57
C SER A 586 4.11 19.23 -21.42
N ASN A 587 3.20 19.49 -20.48
CA ASN A 587 3.45 20.30 -19.28
C ASN A 587 2.67 19.73 -18.10
N LEU A 588 3.28 19.84 -16.92
CA LEU A 588 2.66 19.45 -15.67
C LEU A 588 3.14 20.37 -14.55
N ASP A 589 2.21 21.04 -13.88
CA ASP A 589 2.49 21.99 -12.80
C ASP A 589 1.72 21.66 -11.53
N GLN A 590 2.35 21.91 -10.39
CA GLN A 590 1.77 21.76 -9.06
C GLN A 590 1.62 23.16 -8.45
N LEU A 591 0.40 23.54 -8.05
CA LEU A 591 0.11 24.90 -7.62
C LEU A 591 -0.46 24.96 -6.21
N THR A 592 -0.18 26.06 -5.52
CA THR A 592 -0.66 26.43 -4.20
C THR A 592 -0.11 25.53 -3.09
N HIS A 593 1.06 25.90 -2.58
CA HIS A 593 1.69 25.22 -1.44
C HIS A 593 1.29 25.84 -0.10
N HIS A 594 1.28 27.16 -0.01
CA HIS A 594 0.90 27.89 1.20
C HIS A 594 -0.58 28.28 1.17
N SER A 595 -1.29 28.02 2.27
CA SER A 595 -2.70 28.37 2.44
C SER A 595 -2.99 28.81 3.87
N ALA A 596 -4.07 29.52 4.06
CA ALA A 596 -4.57 29.78 5.41
C ALA A 596 -4.98 28.46 6.08
N PRO A 597 -4.85 28.35 7.42
CA PRO A 597 -5.37 27.19 8.15
C PRO A 597 -6.86 27.01 7.90
N PHE A 598 -7.28 25.78 7.62
CA PHE A 598 -8.67 25.43 7.32
C PHE A 598 -9.26 26.19 6.12
N HIS A 599 -8.43 26.57 5.14
CA HIS A 599 -8.84 27.38 4.01
C HIS A 599 -10.07 26.81 3.30
N HIS A 600 -10.07 25.51 3.00
CA HIS A 600 -11.18 24.84 2.36
C HIS A 600 -12.47 24.95 3.19
N LEU A 601 -12.39 24.75 4.51
CA LEU A 601 -13.53 24.87 5.42
C LEU A 601 -14.07 26.31 5.44
N LEU A 602 -13.20 27.31 5.52
CA LEU A 602 -13.58 28.72 5.57
C LEU A 602 -14.29 29.16 4.28
N VAL A 603 -13.76 28.79 3.12
CA VAL A 603 -14.29 29.23 1.82
C VAL A 603 -15.54 28.42 1.43
N TYR A 604 -15.47 27.10 1.46
CA TYR A 604 -16.54 26.25 0.91
C TYR A 604 -17.60 25.84 1.92
N SER A 605 -17.28 25.74 3.21
CA SER A 605 -18.24 25.30 4.24
C SER A 605 -18.92 26.45 4.95
N ILE A 606 -18.26 27.60 5.05
CA ILE A 606 -18.81 28.79 5.73
C ILE A 606 -19.14 29.87 4.70
N GLY A 607 -18.17 30.33 3.91
CA GLY A 607 -18.32 31.44 2.99
C GLY A 607 -19.36 31.20 1.91
N LYS A 608 -19.22 30.12 1.16
CA LYS A 608 -20.11 29.78 0.05
C LYS A 608 -21.57 29.59 0.49
N PRO A 609 -21.94 28.84 1.54
CA PRO A 609 -23.31 28.72 2.00
C PRO A 609 -23.90 30.05 2.52
N LEU A 610 -23.10 30.93 3.12
CA LEU A 610 -23.55 32.25 3.53
C LEU A 610 -23.98 33.13 2.35
N ILE A 611 -23.28 32.99 1.22
CA ILE A 611 -23.58 33.70 -0.02
C ILE A 611 -24.80 33.08 -0.72
N GLU A 612 -24.78 31.77 -0.97
CA GLU A 612 -25.81 31.04 -1.72
C GLU A 612 -27.17 31.05 -1.02
N ARG A 613 -27.19 30.92 0.31
CA ARG A 613 -28.43 30.98 1.12
C ARG A 613 -28.89 32.38 1.41
N GLN A 614 -28.23 33.39 0.84
CA GLN A 614 -28.56 34.80 1.01
C GLN A 614 -28.56 35.27 2.48
N LEU A 615 -27.75 34.65 3.32
CA LEU A 615 -27.66 34.99 4.75
C LEU A 615 -26.88 36.29 5.02
N LEU A 616 -26.13 36.78 4.02
CA LEU A 616 -25.42 38.05 4.11
C LEU A 616 -26.29 39.22 3.63
N PRO A 617 -26.16 40.43 4.23
CA PRO A 617 -26.77 41.66 3.72
C PRO A 617 -26.43 41.89 2.24
N ALA A 618 -27.36 42.49 1.48
CA ALA A 618 -27.21 42.68 0.04
C ALA A 618 -25.87 43.35 -0.36
N ARG A 619 -25.44 44.36 0.40
CA ARG A 619 -24.17 45.07 0.17
C ARG A 619 -22.91 44.16 0.31
N LEU A 620 -22.97 43.14 1.15
CA LEU A 620 -21.88 42.18 1.33
C LEU A 620 -21.94 41.08 0.28
N ARG A 621 -23.13 40.68 -0.17
CA ARG A 621 -23.31 39.67 -1.22
C ARG A 621 -22.71 40.10 -2.57
N VAL A 622 -22.94 41.35 -2.97
CA VAL A 622 -22.39 41.90 -4.21
C VAL A 622 -20.85 41.85 -4.23
N ALA A 623 -20.20 42.07 -3.10
CA ALA A 623 -18.74 42.00 -2.99
C ALA A 623 -18.18 40.57 -2.99
N ALA A 624 -19.04 39.57 -2.72
CA ALA A 624 -18.67 38.15 -2.68
C ALA A 624 -19.15 37.39 -3.93
N ASP A 625 -19.94 38.02 -4.79
CA ASP A 625 -20.49 37.39 -5.99
C ASP A 625 -19.48 37.44 -7.13
N ARG A 626 -19.13 36.27 -7.64
CA ARG A 626 -18.19 36.07 -8.73
C ARG A 626 -18.65 36.73 -10.04
N PHE A 627 -19.95 36.86 -10.25
CA PHE A 627 -20.54 37.32 -11.51
C PHE A 627 -20.91 38.80 -11.49
N SER A 628 -21.29 39.35 -10.34
CA SER A 628 -21.72 40.76 -10.23
C SER A 628 -20.62 41.75 -9.88
N GLY A 629 -19.43 41.30 -9.51
CA GLY A 629 -18.32 42.15 -9.07
C GLY A 629 -17.69 43.07 -10.13
N ARG A 630 -18.08 42.92 -11.40
CA ARG A 630 -17.57 43.73 -12.52
C ARG A 630 -17.99 45.20 -12.46
N GLU A 631 -19.20 45.47 -12.02
CA GLU A 631 -19.80 46.81 -12.10
C GLU A 631 -19.54 47.64 -10.85
N ASN A 632 -19.32 47.00 -9.68
CA ASN A 632 -19.11 47.72 -8.43
C ASN A 632 -18.21 46.97 -7.46
N PRO A 633 -16.89 47.29 -7.39
CA PRO A 633 -15.94 46.62 -6.51
C PRO A 633 -16.22 46.78 -5.02
N GLY A 634 -17.21 47.60 -4.62
CA GLY A 634 -17.49 47.90 -3.24
C GLY A 634 -16.37 48.71 -2.55
N SER A 635 -16.60 49.09 -1.30
CA SER A 635 -15.58 49.76 -0.49
C SER A 635 -14.43 48.82 -0.14
N ALA A 636 -13.19 49.31 -0.17
CA ALA A 636 -12.01 48.61 0.34
C ALA A 636 -12.15 48.15 1.81
N TRP A 637 -12.99 48.82 2.57
CA TRP A 637 -13.31 48.52 3.98
C TRP A 637 -14.43 47.50 4.14
N ASN A 638 -14.95 46.95 3.05
CA ASN A 638 -15.92 45.84 3.14
C ASN A 638 -15.24 44.61 3.78
N PRO A 639 -15.86 44.01 4.83
CA PRO A 639 -15.27 42.84 5.50
C PRO A 639 -14.91 41.68 4.56
N VAL A 640 -15.70 41.48 3.50
CA VAL A 640 -15.41 40.45 2.48
C VAL A 640 -14.13 40.79 1.70
N ASN A 641 -14.00 42.04 1.25
CA ASN A 641 -12.80 42.49 0.54
C ASN A 641 -11.55 42.44 1.42
N LEU A 642 -11.67 42.75 2.71
CA LEU A 642 -10.58 42.61 3.68
C LEU A 642 -10.18 41.14 3.87
N ALA A 643 -11.16 40.23 4.00
CA ALA A 643 -10.90 38.79 4.12
C ALA A 643 -10.23 38.24 2.87
N VAL A 644 -10.74 38.56 1.69
CA VAL A 644 -10.12 38.18 0.41
C VAL A 644 -8.71 38.76 0.28
N GLY A 645 -8.52 40.01 0.69
CA GLY A 645 -7.21 40.69 0.72
C GLY A 645 -6.20 39.98 1.63
N ALA A 646 -6.63 39.52 2.80
CA ALA A 646 -5.79 38.74 3.72
C ALA A 646 -5.40 37.36 3.12
N LEU A 647 -6.35 36.68 2.49
CA LEU A 647 -6.07 35.41 1.80
C LEU A 647 -5.07 35.59 0.65
N ARG A 648 -5.19 36.67 -0.12
CA ARG A 648 -4.23 37.02 -1.19
C ARG A 648 -2.85 37.38 -0.63
N ALA A 649 -2.76 38.00 0.52
CA ALA A 649 -1.47 38.26 1.16
C ALA A 649 -0.75 36.95 1.52
N ILE A 650 -1.49 35.94 1.97
CA ILE A 650 -0.97 34.59 2.20
C ILE A 650 -0.58 33.94 0.87
N ASP A 651 -1.40 34.10 -0.16
CA ASP A 651 -1.11 33.55 -1.49
C ASP A 651 0.19 34.06 -2.09
N ARG A 652 0.61 35.30 -1.80
CA ARG A 652 1.91 35.84 -2.23
C ARG A 652 3.11 35.01 -1.74
N LEU A 653 2.96 34.22 -0.67
CA LEU A 653 3.99 33.27 -0.22
C LEU A 653 4.25 32.14 -1.24
N ASN A 654 3.32 31.94 -2.17
CA ASN A 654 3.49 31.00 -3.28
C ASN A 654 4.25 31.61 -4.47
N ASP A 655 4.49 32.92 -4.49
CA ASP A 655 5.23 33.58 -5.57
C ASP A 655 6.69 33.13 -5.55
N GLY A 656 7.26 32.81 -6.70
CA GLY A 656 8.63 32.32 -6.83
C GLY A 656 8.89 30.93 -6.24
N GLN A 657 7.87 30.21 -5.75
CA GLN A 657 8.02 28.82 -5.37
C GLN A 657 8.19 27.96 -6.63
N PRO A 658 9.09 26.97 -6.61
CA PRO A 658 9.20 26.06 -7.74
C PRO A 658 7.86 25.32 -7.92
N ALA A 659 7.30 25.41 -9.11
CA ALA A 659 6.07 24.69 -9.49
C ALA A 659 6.26 23.16 -9.50
N ARG A 660 7.38 22.68 -8.97
CA ARG A 660 7.84 21.29 -9.03
C ARG A 660 8.63 20.95 -7.77
N GLY A 661 8.53 19.73 -7.32
CA GLY A 661 9.32 19.21 -6.20
C GLY A 661 8.52 18.43 -5.18
N GLU A 662 9.18 18.05 -4.10
CA GLU A 662 8.65 17.19 -3.04
C GLU A 662 7.65 17.86 -2.08
N ARG A 663 7.23 19.09 -2.36
CA ARG A 663 6.31 19.82 -1.49
C ARG A 663 4.86 19.38 -1.72
N SER A 664 4.01 19.67 -0.75
CA SER A 664 2.57 19.48 -0.88
C SER A 664 1.95 20.64 -1.67
N TYR A 665 0.95 20.34 -2.52
CA TYR A 665 0.24 21.31 -3.34
C TYR A 665 -1.24 21.01 -3.35
N VAL A 666 -2.08 22.04 -3.57
CA VAL A 666 -3.54 21.87 -3.61
C VAL A 666 -3.99 21.31 -4.95
N SER A 667 -3.46 21.85 -6.03
CA SER A 667 -3.88 21.53 -7.40
C SER A 667 -2.72 20.98 -8.23
N LEU A 668 -3.06 20.03 -9.10
CA LEU A 668 -2.21 19.47 -10.13
C LEU A 668 -2.81 19.82 -11.49
N LEU A 669 -2.01 20.37 -12.37
CA LEU A 669 -2.42 20.78 -13.71
C LEU A 669 -1.56 20.08 -14.76
N ALA A 670 -2.19 19.65 -15.86
CA ALA A 670 -1.48 19.10 -17.01
C ALA A 670 -1.97 19.71 -18.32
N ARG A 671 -1.04 19.86 -19.25
CA ARG A 671 -1.30 20.15 -20.66
C ARG A 671 -1.10 18.86 -21.45
N LEU A 672 -2.20 18.29 -21.92
CA LEU A 672 -2.20 17.06 -22.70
C LEU A 672 -2.29 17.43 -24.18
N GLN A 673 -1.55 16.73 -25.01
CA GLN A 673 -1.56 16.92 -26.44
C GLN A 673 -1.92 15.63 -27.17
N LYS A 674 -2.86 15.71 -28.10
CA LYS A 674 -3.14 14.62 -29.02
C LYS A 674 -2.05 14.59 -30.09
N PRO A 675 -1.37 13.46 -30.36
CA PRO A 675 -0.40 13.35 -31.42
C PRO A 675 -0.93 13.82 -32.79
N ALA A 676 -0.09 14.48 -33.60
CA ALA A 676 -0.51 15.00 -34.86
C ALA A 676 -0.80 13.93 -35.93
N ASP A 677 -0.20 12.75 -35.77
CA ASP A 677 -0.45 11.56 -36.61
C ASP A 677 -1.74 10.83 -36.26
N GLY A 678 -2.40 11.20 -35.16
CA GLY A 678 -3.64 10.61 -34.70
C GLY A 678 -3.58 9.13 -34.32
N THR A 679 -2.38 8.58 -34.11
CA THR A 679 -2.18 7.21 -33.64
C THR A 679 -2.39 7.11 -32.12
N LEU A 680 -3.21 6.16 -31.70
CA LEU A 680 -3.42 5.76 -30.30
C LEU A 680 -2.27 4.86 -29.85
#